data_895e1a42019dbce871d0644e9f1c5ab9
#
_entry.id   895e1a42019dbce871d0644e9f1c5ab9
#
_cell.length_a   1.000
_cell.length_b   1.000
_cell.length_c   1.000
_cell.angle_alpha   90.00
_cell.angle_beta   90.00
_cell.angle_gamma   90.00
#
_symmetry.space_group_name_H-M   'P 1'
#
loop_
_entity.id
_entity.type
_entity.pdbx_description
1 polymer ?
#
loop_
_entity_poly.entity_id
_entity_poly.type
_entity_poly.pdbx_seq_one_letter_code
_entity_poly.pdbx_strand_id
1 'polypeptide(L)'
;MMRSLWSGVSGLQAHQVAMDVEGNNISNVNTKGFKYSRADFGTMFSQTVKIATAPTDGRGGSNPLQIGLGVSVSSTTRIHSQGSVQTTNKNTDVAINGDGFFMVSDDGGLTRYLTRDGDFKLDAYGNFVNNAGFVVQGWNINWDTQSIDSSRTPQNIFIDPGMHIPAAKSTEVAIKANLNSGLNIGTSSRNLYALDSVHGWNNKTQRPEDENDTGTTQFYTTSKNSVEVTEKGVDAGSLFNANGTGLNLRDGQGIWVSYADAKFTTDKPANVNVFDPNNHTNQNGSIFWGDKDNAVNLDITLNGVNIQNANIRSLDEAIAYINTFTAPTDTRDGTGVKAVKKADGSGIEFVNDNADGTTDNMKNINLTVHQANTAGERHQINWVAANNNFTATSTKNNANSVWIPTAANVNGNAESIQIITAHKYVYSSNPVDIGPMYNPDGGPQFQPGVGNNAPTDPASLNYWNAIQGSLKNSDARTFRTTEDLRELLQRDARYGVDYDGDGSKTYDPDDINQAVKVVVTENGNFAISNANETSTIPANAGAGAGAATTNPKNMSFNITAYSNKQGTVSTNDAFTKIFKAFDGVLTVGGQIKESEQLKLSAFSAGLEIYDSLGSKHTLEVQFVKQSTTQDGGNEWQMIIRVPEPAEINTTGEGPTNIIVGTARFNNDGSLANYTPKTINFSPNNGAAPNQQIKLSFGTSGSNDGLVSSNSASTLTGQATDGYTSGNLKPDAIRVDDKGNILGEFTNGKTFAVAKIAMASVANNSGLEEIGGNLFKVTANSGAIVVGEAGTGGRGEMKTSALEMSNVDLSRSLTELIIIQRGYQANSKTISTSDQMLQTLIQLKQ
;
A
#
# COMPACT_ATOMS: atom_id res chain seq x y z
N MET A 1 27.02 69.67 65.27
CA MET A 1 26.31 70.27 64.15
C MET A 1 26.99 70.05 62.79
N MET A 2 28.28 70.35 62.63
CA MET A 2 29.00 70.04 61.37
C MET A 2 28.87 68.56 60.92
N ARG A 3 28.92 67.60 61.87
CA ARG A 3 28.81 66.18 61.54
C ARG A 3 27.39 65.80 61.05
N SER A 4 26.30 66.35 61.63
CA SER A 4 24.93 66.15 61.23
C SER A 4 24.70 66.75 59.78
N LEU A 5 25.32 67.86 59.49
CA LEU A 5 25.29 68.45 58.15
C LEU A 5 25.99 67.61 57.14
N TRP A 6 27.19 67.09 57.43
CA TRP A 6 27.88 66.14 56.54
C TRP A 6 27.12 64.80 56.35
N SER A 7 26.58 64.24 57.39
CA SER A 7 25.74 63.03 57.29
C SER A 7 24.50 63.26 56.48
N GLY A 8 23.86 64.50 56.62
CA GLY A 8 22.75 64.88 55.79
C GLY A 8 23.13 65.00 54.27
N VAL A 9 24.29 65.67 54.01
CA VAL A 9 24.82 65.78 52.58
C VAL A 9 25.10 64.45 52.02
N SER A 10 25.80 63.55 52.70
CA SER A 10 26.10 62.19 52.21
C SER A 10 24.82 61.42 52.01
N GLY A 11 23.83 61.53 52.90
CA GLY A 11 22.50 60.91 52.72
C GLY A 11 21.77 61.47 51.47
N LEU A 12 21.84 62.76 51.24
CA LEU A 12 21.27 63.43 50.12
C LEU A 12 21.86 62.92 48.78
N GLN A 13 23.19 62.86 48.71
CA GLN A 13 23.90 62.31 47.53
C GLN A 13 23.57 60.82 47.29
N ALA A 14 23.53 59.99 48.34
CA ALA A 14 23.21 58.59 48.21
C ALA A 14 21.74 58.34 47.77
N HIS A 15 20.80 59.11 48.30
CA HIS A 15 19.40 59.09 47.86
C HIS A 15 19.19 59.63 46.46
N GLN A 16 20.01 60.65 46.01
CA GLN A 16 19.96 61.10 44.61
C GLN A 16 20.38 59.99 43.66
N VAL A 17 21.51 59.28 43.90
CA VAL A 17 21.92 58.18 43.07
C VAL A 17 20.86 57.04 43.07
N ALA A 18 20.26 56.78 44.25
CA ALA A 18 19.21 55.77 44.29
C ALA A 18 17.96 56.21 43.49
N MET A 19 17.62 57.49 43.49
CA MET A 19 16.54 58.10 42.72
C MET A 19 16.81 57.99 41.23
N ASP A 20 18.04 58.23 40.77
CA ASP A 20 18.46 58.06 39.38
C ASP A 20 18.38 56.61 38.94
N VAL A 21 18.81 55.65 39.77
CA VAL A 21 18.70 54.21 39.52
C VAL A 21 17.23 53.76 39.38
N GLU A 22 16.38 54.20 40.34
CA GLU A 22 14.97 53.77 40.30
C GLU A 22 14.21 54.48 39.17
N GLY A 23 14.54 55.74 38.82
CA GLY A 23 14.03 56.42 37.64
C GLY A 23 14.37 55.69 36.34
N ASN A 24 15.60 55.11 36.26
CA ASN A 24 16.04 54.29 35.14
C ASN A 24 15.27 52.98 35.12
N ASN A 25 15.01 52.31 36.24
CA ASN A 25 14.21 51.09 36.30
C ASN A 25 12.79 51.35 35.76
N ILE A 26 12.13 52.40 36.24
CA ILE A 26 10.76 52.78 35.82
C ILE A 26 10.69 53.08 34.34
N SER A 27 11.65 53.84 33.79
CA SER A 27 11.69 54.17 32.38
C SER A 27 11.86 52.94 31.47
N ASN A 28 12.47 51.88 31.99
CA ASN A 28 12.78 50.64 31.27
C ASN A 28 11.83 49.47 31.62
N VAL A 29 10.67 49.72 32.23
CA VAL A 29 9.70 48.67 32.58
C VAL A 29 9.20 47.89 31.33
N ASN A 30 9.12 48.51 30.18
CA ASN A 30 8.70 47.91 28.92
C ASN A 30 9.87 47.53 27.99
N THR A 31 11.12 47.70 28.45
CA THR A 31 12.31 47.40 27.63
C THR A 31 12.59 45.89 27.70
N LYS A 32 12.67 45.25 26.56
CA LYS A 32 12.95 43.80 26.40
C LYS A 32 14.30 43.43 27.00
N GLY A 33 14.35 42.40 27.83
CA GLY A 33 15.58 41.89 28.43
C GLY A 33 16.23 42.81 29.45
N PHE A 34 15.58 43.96 29.85
CA PHE A 34 16.12 44.85 30.87
C PHE A 34 16.12 44.17 32.24
N LYS A 35 17.19 44.45 33.01
CA LYS A 35 17.34 43.91 34.38
C LYS A 35 17.35 45.04 35.39
N TYR A 36 16.48 44.90 36.41
CA TYR A 36 16.32 45.78 37.53
C TYR A 36 17.68 46.06 38.23
N SER A 37 17.97 47.29 38.49
CA SER A 37 19.16 47.73 39.25
C SER A 37 18.76 48.26 40.61
N ARG A 38 19.56 47.98 41.60
CA ARG A 38 19.38 48.45 42.98
C ARG A 38 20.58 49.20 43.47
N ALA A 39 20.40 50.33 44.12
CA ALA A 39 21.45 51.06 44.83
C ALA A 39 21.66 50.45 46.20
N ASP A 40 22.84 49.97 46.49
CA ASP A 40 23.21 49.40 47.81
C ASP A 40 23.93 50.43 48.63
N PHE A 41 23.33 50.72 49.84
CA PHE A 41 23.87 51.70 50.76
C PHE A 41 24.87 51.07 51.70
N GLY A 42 25.99 51.72 51.91
CA GLY A 42 27.02 51.33 52.86
C GLY A 42 27.22 52.41 53.92
N THR A 43 27.42 52.01 55.13
CA THR A 43 27.78 52.96 56.19
C THR A 43 29.18 53.51 56.01
N MET A 44 29.34 54.87 56.10
CA MET A 44 30.68 55.50 56.09
C MET A 44 31.33 55.21 57.50
N PHE A 45 32.61 55.64 57.60
CA PHE A 45 33.36 55.43 58.86
C PHE A 45 32.60 55.97 60.10
N SER A 46 32.74 55.29 61.22
CA SER A 46 32.29 55.69 62.49
C SER A 46 33.45 56.29 63.32
N GLN A 47 33.29 57.47 63.82
CA GLN A 47 34.23 58.11 64.75
C GLN A 47 33.99 57.61 66.16
N THR A 48 35.01 56.94 66.75
CA THR A 48 34.95 56.51 68.15
C THR A 48 35.28 57.67 69.07
N VAL A 49 34.27 58.17 69.81
CA VAL A 49 34.40 59.26 70.79
C VAL A 49 34.89 58.73 72.12
N LYS A 50 34.45 57.58 72.51
CA LYS A 50 34.88 56.86 73.70
C LYS A 50 35.14 55.41 73.37
N ILE A 51 36.26 54.89 73.79
CA ILE A 51 36.67 53.52 73.65
C ILE A 51 36.01 52.64 74.73
N ALA A 52 35.67 51.37 74.31
CA ALA A 52 35.18 50.41 75.30
C ALA A 52 36.24 50.05 76.33
N THR A 53 35.87 49.91 77.59
CA THR A 53 36.74 49.44 78.69
C THR A 53 36.23 48.10 79.20
N ALA A 54 37.14 47.21 79.45
CA ALA A 54 36.82 45.93 80.04
C ALA A 54 36.42 46.11 81.52
N PRO A 55 35.55 45.29 82.07
CA PRO A 55 35.25 45.22 83.45
C PRO A 55 36.48 44.84 84.24
N THR A 56 36.75 45.57 85.37
CA THR A 56 37.83 45.25 86.30
C THR A 56 37.15 45.02 87.69
N ASP A 57 37.89 44.37 88.63
CA ASP A 57 37.39 44.11 89.98
C ASP A 57 36.92 45.39 90.66
N GLY A 58 35.62 45.55 90.88
CA GLY A 58 34.98 46.75 91.44
C GLY A 58 34.45 47.82 90.51
N ARG A 59 34.64 47.64 89.20
CA ARG A 59 34.08 48.56 88.20
C ARG A 59 33.54 47.83 86.96
N GLY A 60 32.30 48.05 86.57
CA GLY A 60 31.74 47.56 85.32
C GLY A 60 32.40 48.15 84.08
N GLY A 61 32.48 47.32 82.98
CA GLY A 61 32.96 47.78 81.69
C GLY A 61 32.05 48.85 81.11
N SER A 62 32.60 49.74 80.28
CA SER A 62 31.83 50.72 79.49
C SER A 62 31.79 50.46 78.05
N ASN A 63 30.64 50.60 77.42
CA ASN A 63 30.46 50.47 75.96
C ASN A 63 31.14 51.61 75.21
N PRO A 64 31.59 51.38 74.02
CA PRO A 64 32.15 52.40 73.16
C PRO A 64 31.06 53.36 72.73
N LEU A 65 31.37 54.60 72.61
CA LEU A 65 30.55 55.66 72.04
C LEU A 65 31.07 56.02 70.67
N GLN A 66 30.33 55.57 69.65
CA GLN A 66 30.67 55.79 68.21
C GLN A 66 29.64 56.69 67.55
N ILE A 67 30.02 57.55 66.70
CA ILE A 67 29.14 58.40 65.88
C ILE A 67 29.47 58.15 64.42
N GLY A 68 28.44 57.72 63.61
CA GLY A 68 28.54 57.51 62.15
C GLY A 68 28.72 58.83 61.46
N LEU A 69 29.46 58.79 60.31
CA LEU A 69 29.80 59.96 59.50
C LEU A 69 28.94 60.07 58.26
N GLY A 70 27.94 59.19 58.14
CA GLY A 70 27.00 59.26 57.04
C GLY A 70 26.88 57.94 56.27
N VAL A 71 26.35 57.98 55.10
CA VAL A 71 26.12 56.91 54.18
C VAL A 71 26.71 57.16 52.85
N SER A 72 27.18 56.17 52.16
CA SER A 72 27.60 56.18 50.74
C SER A 72 26.90 55.09 49.94
N VAL A 73 26.76 55.26 48.67
CA VAL A 73 26.39 54.19 47.77
C VAL A 73 27.59 53.33 47.56
N SER A 74 27.54 52.06 47.99
CA SER A 74 28.66 51.08 47.86
C SER A 74 28.73 50.53 46.45
N SER A 75 27.58 50.23 45.85
CA SER A 75 27.47 49.72 44.51
C SER A 75 26.05 49.87 43.93
N THR A 76 25.91 49.76 42.62
CA THR A 76 24.65 49.52 41.97
C THR A 76 24.60 48.09 41.53
N THR A 77 23.83 47.27 42.23
CA THR A 77 23.76 45.82 41.92
C THR A 77 22.64 45.58 40.96
N ARG A 78 22.94 44.86 39.85
CA ARG A 78 21.95 44.42 38.89
C ARG A 78 21.40 43.04 39.28
N ILE A 79 20.07 42.92 39.21
CA ILE A 79 19.37 41.68 39.57
C ILE A 79 19.01 40.94 38.30
N HIS A 80 19.73 39.85 38.02
CA HIS A 80 19.61 39.04 36.81
C HIS A 80 18.48 37.97 36.91
N SER A 81 17.54 38.11 37.82
CA SER A 81 16.36 37.25 37.84
C SER A 81 15.60 37.33 36.52
N GLN A 82 14.93 36.25 36.16
CA GLN A 82 14.17 36.16 34.91
C GLN A 82 12.95 37.10 34.97
N GLY A 83 12.72 37.85 33.90
CA GLY A 83 11.50 38.62 33.65
C GLY A 83 10.36 37.74 33.17
N SER A 84 9.17 38.32 33.03
CA SER A 84 8.04 37.63 32.40
C SER A 84 8.37 37.36 30.94
N VAL A 85 8.02 36.14 30.46
CA VAL A 85 8.20 35.74 29.07
C VAL A 85 6.88 35.96 28.32
N GLN A 86 6.87 36.87 27.36
CA GLN A 86 5.73 37.18 26.52
C GLN A 86 5.87 36.49 25.14
N THR A 87 4.83 35.78 24.69
CA THR A 87 4.78 35.18 23.36
C THR A 87 4.59 36.27 22.32
N THR A 88 5.27 36.12 21.19
CA THR A 88 5.18 36.98 20.01
C THR A 88 4.73 36.16 18.81
N ASN A 89 4.36 36.85 17.71
CA ASN A 89 4.02 36.18 16.44
C ASN A 89 5.22 36.06 15.47
N LYS A 90 6.43 36.34 15.96
CA LYS A 90 7.64 36.34 15.15
C LYS A 90 8.51 35.12 15.48
N ASN A 91 8.75 34.29 14.49
CA ASN A 91 9.44 33.00 14.65
C ASN A 91 10.94 33.12 14.96
N THR A 92 11.52 34.32 14.80
CA THR A 92 12.94 34.60 15.10
C THR A 92 13.14 35.17 16.48
N ASP A 93 12.04 35.52 17.21
CA ASP A 93 12.12 35.98 18.59
C ASP A 93 12.37 34.81 19.53
N VAL A 94 13.32 35.00 20.44
CA VAL A 94 13.77 33.97 21.36
C VAL A 94 13.96 34.49 22.76
N ALA A 95 13.38 33.84 23.76
CA ALA A 95 13.65 34.14 25.17
C ALA A 95 14.45 33.00 25.78
N ILE A 96 15.30 33.34 26.77
CA ILE A 96 15.98 32.34 27.61
C ILE A 96 15.12 32.07 28.85
N ASN A 97 14.80 30.81 29.06
CA ASN A 97 14.13 30.32 30.27
C ASN A 97 15.17 29.70 31.21
N GLY A 98 15.54 30.45 32.25
CA GLY A 98 16.66 30.09 33.17
C GLY A 98 17.88 31.00 33.01
N ASP A 99 19.03 30.53 33.45
CA ASP A 99 20.28 31.30 33.44
C ASP A 99 20.99 31.28 32.05
N GLY A 100 21.79 32.33 31.78
CA GLY A 100 22.57 32.45 30.55
C GLY A 100 22.28 33.76 29.79
N PHE A 101 22.96 33.93 28.69
CA PHE A 101 22.87 35.11 27.81
C PHE A 101 23.06 34.70 26.38
N PHE A 102 22.45 35.43 25.47
CA PHE A 102 22.86 35.40 24.05
C PHE A 102 24.19 36.13 23.89
N MET A 103 24.97 35.72 22.94
CA MET A 103 26.22 36.40 22.56
C MET A 103 26.02 37.16 21.26
N VAL A 104 26.49 38.38 21.20
CA VAL A 104 26.46 39.20 20.00
C VAL A 104 27.80 39.90 19.81
N SER A 105 28.13 40.25 18.59
CA SER A 105 29.42 40.93 18.22
C SER A 105 29.21 41.93 17.10
N ASP A 106 29.99 42.98 17.06
CA ASP A 106 30.05 44.00 16.01
C ASP A 106 31.33 43.94 15.18
N ASP A 107 32.33 43.15 15.60
CA ASP A 107 33.68 43.06 15.02
C ASP A 107 34.04 41.64 14.52
N GLY A 108 33.07 40.86 14.14
CA GLY A 108 33.30 39.50 13.61
C GLY A 108 33.63 38.43 14.68
N GLY A 109 33.27 38.69 15.95
CA GLY A 109 33.41 37.75 17.06
C GLY A 109 34.72 37.95 17.86
N LEU A 110 35.47 38.98 17.60
CA LEU A 110 36.64 39.37 18.40
C LEU A 110 36.24 39.91 19.76
N THR A 111 35.29 40.84 19.77
CA THR A 111 34.64 41.30 21.00
C THR A 111 33.22 40.73 21.13
N ARG A 112 32.97 40.10 22.26
CA ARG A 112 31.66 39.41 22.50
C ARG A 112 30.96 40.13 23.61
N TYR A 113 29.75 40.53 23.29
CA TYR A 113 28.79 41.13 24.23
C TYR A 113 27.69 40.11 24.57
N LEU A 114 27.23 40.22 25.80
CA LEU A 114 26.17 39.40 26.33
C LEU A 114 24.83 40.17 26.36
N THR A 115 23.74 39.53 26.01
CA THR A 115 22.43 40.16 26.06
C THR A 115 21.33 39.17 26.44
N ARG A 116 20.22 39.66 27.00
CA ARG A 116 18.98 38.94 27.23
C ARG A 116 17.90 39.33 26.20
N ASP A 117 18.17 40.34 25.39
CA ASP A 117 17.25 40.70 24.29
C ASP A 117 17.42 39.70 23.15
N GLY A 118 16.33 38.97 22.87
CA GLY A 118 16.27 37.96 21.81
C GLY A 118 15.40 38.37 20.63
N ASP A 119 15.15 39.68 20.43
CA ASP A 119 14.49 40.19 19.21
C ASP A 119 15.50 40.22 18.06
N PHE A 120 15.57 39.08 17.38
CA PHE A 120 16.51 38.88 16.28
C PHE A 120 15.84 38.97 14.93
N LYS A 121 16.61 39.34 13.91
CA LYS A 121 16.20 39.45 12.51
C LYS A 121 17.36 39.18 11.59
N LEU A 122 17.04 38.83 10.32
CA LEU A 122 18.06 38.79 9.27
C LEU A 122 18.25 40.20 8.66
N ASP A 123 19.47 40.53 8.40
CA ASP A 123 19.81 41.69 7.59
C ASP A 123 19.83 41.38 6.09
N ALA A 124 20.04 42.36 5.24
CA ALA A 124 20.06 42.22 3.79
C ALA A 124 21.18 41.30 3.28
N TYR A 125 22.24 41.13 4.08
CA TYR A 125 23.36 40.24 3.75
C TYR A 125 23.19 38.81 4.28
N GLY A 126 22.20 38.56 5.14
CA GLY A 126 21.97 37.25 5.75
C GLY A 126 22.61 37.08 7.13
N ASN A 127 23.09 38.14 7.77
CA ASN A 127 23.54 38.04 9.16
C ASN A 127 22.32 38.02 10.08
N PHE A 128 22.35 37.18 11.10
CA PHE A 128 21.34 37.15 12.15
C PHE A 128 21.66 38.16 13.22
N VAL A 129 20.94 39.26 13.27
CA VAL A 129 21.30 40.47 14.05
C VAL A 129 20.22 40.86 15.06
N ASN A 130 20.62 41.54 16.14
CA ASN A 130 19.71 42.19 17.05
C ASN A 130 19.29 43.59 16.50
N ASN A 131 18.43 44.27 17.24
CA ASN A 131 17.93 45.60 16.84
C ASN A 131 19.01 46.70 16.77
N ALA A 132 20.11 46.52 17.48
CA ALA A 132 21.25 47.45 17.46
C ALA A 132 22.25 47.11 16.32
N GLY A 133 22.03 46.07 15.53
CA GLY A 133 22.88 45.66 14.41
C GLY A 133 24.03 44.74 14.77
N PHE A 134 24.11 44.27 16.02
CA PHE A 134 25.11 43.32 16.44
C PHE A 134 24.76 41.92 15.98
N VAL A 135 25.73 41.17 15.39
CA VAL A 135 25.51 39.83 14.86
C VAL A 135 25.52 38.81 15.98
N VAL A 136 24.50 37.97 16.01
CA VAL A 136 24.40 36.87 16.98
C VAL A 136 25.48 35.84 16.73
N GLN A 137 26.08 35.34 17.80
CA GLN A 137 27.16 34.38 17.74
C GLN A 137 26.60 32.96 17.91
N GLY A 138 27.14 32.02 17.13
CA GLY A 138 26.74 30.64 17.16
C GLY A 138 27.56 29.74 16.25
N TRP A 139 26.96 28.66 15.81
CA TRP A 139 27.58 27.69 14.92
C TRP A 139 26.75 27.55 13.65
N ASN A 140 27.39 27.70 12.50
CA ASN A 140 26.79 27.48 11.20
C ASN A 140 26.86 26.01 10.80
N ILE A 141 25.95 25.56 9.96
CA ILE A 141 25.98 24.21 9.42
C ILE A 141 27.22 23.96 8.58
N ASN A 142 27.79 22.77 8.71
CA ASN A 142 28.75 22.24 7.73
C ASN A 142 27.97 21.43 6.70
N TRP A 143 27.92 21.90 5.47
CA TRP A 143 27.15 21.24 4.38
C TRP A 143 27.77 19.91 3.93
N ASP A 144 29.09 19.70 4.12
CA ASP A 144 29.71 18.43 3.75
C ASP A 144 29.27 17.28 4.66
N THR A 145 29.03 17.58 5.93
CA THR A 145 28.59 16.61 6.94
C THR A 145 27.12 16.74 7.30
N GLN A 146 26.43 17.77 6.80
CA GLN A 146 25.04 18.15 7.13
C GLN A 146 24.78 18.21 8.65
N SER A 147 25.80 18.63 9.40
CA SER A 147 25.77 18.70 10.86
C SER A 147 26.32 20.02 11.38
N ILE A 148 25.86 20.42 12.57
CA ILE A 148 26.37 21.60 13.28
C ILE A 148 27.31 21.11 14.38
N ASP A 149 28.55 21.53 14.31
CA ASP A 149 29.58 21.18 15.30
C ASP A 149 29.67 22.27 16.38
N SER A 150 29.04 22.03 17.51
CA SER A 150 29.03 22.95 18.67
C SER A 150 30.27 22.89 19.54
N SER A 151 31.24 22.05 19.20
CA SER A 151 32.55 22.01 19.92
C SER A 151 33.55 23.10 19.46
N ARG A 152 33.28 23.74 18.33
CA ARG A 152 34.08 24.84 17.80
C ARG A 152 33.80 26.16 18.50
N THR A 153 34.74 27.11 18.35
CA THR A 153 34.47 28.49 18.80
C THR A 153 33.28 29.08 18.03
N PRO A 154 32.32 29.71 18.72
CA PRO A 154 31.20 30.39 18.05
C PRO A 154 31.67 31.46 17.09
N GLN A 155 31.01 31.61 15.99
CA GLN A 155 31.24 32.60 14.96
C GLN A 155 29.94 33.38 14.70
N ASN A 156 30.01 34.39 13.86
CA ASN A 156 28.81 35.09 13.39
C ASN A 156 27.86 34.13 12.73
N ILE A 157 26.60 34.13 13.11
CA ILE A 157 25.56 33.40 12.43
C ILE A 157 25.26 34.09 11.12
N PHE A 158 25.55 33.38 10.03
CA PHE A 158 25.33 33.84 8.68
C PHE A 158 24.45 32.85 7.92
N ILE A 159 23.31 33.31 7.37
CA ILE A 159 22.36 32.52 6.62
C ILE A 159 22.20 33.19 5.26
N ASP A 160 22.82 32.65 4.24
CA ASP A 160 22.74 33.19 2.89
C ASP A 160 21.26 33.19 2.41
N PRO A 161 20.68 34.36 2.07
CA PRO A 161 19.33 34.44 1.52
C PRO A 161 19.15 33.65 0.21
N GLY A 162 20.23 33.44 -0.52
CA GLY A 162 20.27 32.61 -1.74
C GLY A 162 20.70 31.17 -1.47
N MET A 163 20.73 30.72 -0.21
CA MET A 163 21.15 29.39 0.16
C MET A 163 20.42 28.31 -0.62
N HIS A 164 21.20 27.45 -1.27
CA HIS A 164 20.72 26.34 -2.07
C HIS A 164 21.24 25.04 -1.47
N ILE A 165 20.35 24.10 -1.24
CA ILE A 165 20.72 22.74 -0.86
C ILE A 165 20.79 21.86 -2.10
N PRO A 166 21.87 21.08 -2.27
CA PRO A 166 21.96 20.12 -3.34
C PRO A 166 20.89 19.02 -3.16
N ALA A 167 20.53 18.37 -4.24
CA ALA A 167 19.68 17.19 -4.19
C ALA A 167 20.39 16.06 -3.43
N ALA A 168 19.60 15.24 -2.77
CA ALA A 168 20.06 14.01 -2.15
C ALA A 168 19.36 12.83 -2.79
N LYS A 169 20.16 11.86 -3.26
CA LYS A 169 19.65 10.61 -3.80
C LYS A 169 19.00 9.78 -2.70
N SER A 170 17.97 9.02 -3.04
CA SER A 170 17.36 8.07 -2.12
C SER A 170 18.32 6.92 -1.81
N THR A 171 18.50 6.60 -0.54
CA THR A 171 19.24 5.43 -0.08
C THR A 171 18.36 4.44 0.63
N GLU A 172 17.21 4.87 1.13
CA GLU A 172 16.20 4.05 1.77
C GLU A 172 14.80 4.49 1.37
N VAL A 173 13.93 3.51 1.14
CA VAL A 173 12.51 3.70 0.91
C VAL A 173 11.73 2.79 1.85
N ALA A 174 10.83 3.37 2.61
CA ALA A 174 9.97 2.65 3.55
C ALA A 174 8.51 2.71 3.10
N ILE A 175 7.79 1.60 3.32
CA ILE A 175 6.36 1.49 3.07
C ILE A 175 5.66 0.89 4.28
N LYS A 176 4.49 1.43 4.59
CA LYS A 176 3.54 0.85 5.55
C LYS A 176 2.22 0.66 4.83
N ALA A 177 1.78 -0.59 4.75
CA ALA A 177 0.54 -0.92 4.05
C ALA A 177 -0.11 -2.15 4.67
N ASN A 178 -1.43 -2.23 4.56
CA ASN A 178 -2.18 -3.44 4.79
C ASN A 178 -2.49 -4.13 3.45
N LEU A 179 -2.31 -5.43 3.38
CA LEU A 179 -2.66 -6.27 2.24
C LEU A 179 -3.86 -7.15 2.62
N ASN A 180 -4.96 -7.04 1.87
CA ASN A 180 -6.19 -7.76 2.17
C ASN A 180 -6.04 -9.27 1.89
N SER A 181 -5.96 -10.07 2.95
CA SER A 181 -5.95 -11.54 2.89
C SER A 181 -7.33 -12.16 3.11
N GLY A 182 -8.38 -11.36 3.26
CA GLY A 182 -9.73 -11.83 3.56
C GLY A 182 -10.44 -12.55 2.41
N LEU A 183 -11.66 -13.00 2.70
CA LEU A 183 -12.51 -13.76 1.77
C LEU A 183 -13.28 -12.88 0.79
N ASN A 184 -13.37 -11.59 1.07
CA ASN A 184 -14.00 -10.61 0.18
C ASN A 184 -13.06 -9.44 0.00
N ILE A 185 -12.49 -9.32 -1.20
CA ILE A 185 -11.46 -8.34 -1.51
C ILE A 185 -11.99 -7.17 -2.35
N GLY A 186 -13.18 -7.29 -2.93
CA GLY A 186 -13.84 -6.20 -3.67
C GLY A 186 -12.91 -5.43 -4.59
N THR A 187 -12.66 -4.17 -4.25
CA THR A 187 -11.81 -3.25 -5.04
C THR A 187 -10.33 -3.62 -5.07
N SER A 188 -9.86 -4.43 -4.13
CA SER A 188 -8.48 -4.95 -4.11
C SER A 188 -8.30 -6.13 -5.08
N SER A 189 -9.35 -6.52 -5.80
CA SER A 189 -9.28 -7.59 -6.79
C SER A 189 -8.64 -7.12 -8.08
N ARG A 190 -7.84 -7.98 -8.67
CA ARG A 190 -7.26 -7.81 -10.02
C ARG A 190 -7.53 -9.06 -10.83
N ASN A 191 -7.49 -8.94 -12.14
CA ASN A 191 -7.59 -10.09 -13.01
C ASN A 191 -6.45 -11.07 -12.74
N LEU A 192 -6.70 -12.35 -12.93
CA LEU A 192 -5.66 -13.35 -12.96
C LEU A 192 -4.62 -12.90 -14.00
N TYR A 193 -3.33 -12.90 -13.65
CA TYR A 193 -2.24 -12.38 -14.49
C TYR A 193 -2.27 -10.86 -14.80
N ALA A 194 -3.08 -10.06 -14.13
CA ALA A 194 -3.15 -8.60 -14.37
C ALA A 194 -1.85 -7.84 -14.06
N LEU A 195 -0.90 -8.47 -13.43
CA LEU A 195 0.44 -7.90 -13.21
C LEU A 195 1.35 -8.10 -14.40
N ASP A 196 0.98 -8.98 -15.28
CA ASP A 196 1.69 -9.26 -16.50
C ASP A 196 1.15 -8.36 -17.63
N SER A 197 1.27 -7.05 -17.45
CA SER A 197 1.05 -6.12 -18.56
C SER A 197 2.18 -6.18 -19.60
N VAL A 198 3.24 -6.89 -19.28
CA VAL A 198 4.31 -7.29 -20.18
C VAL A 198 4.20 -8.81 -20.25
N HIS A 199 3.49 -9.31 -21.26
CA HIS A 199 3.39 -10.72 -21.55
C HIS A 199 4.76 -11.35 -21.53
N GLY A 200 5.04 -12.27 -20.64
CA GLY A 200 6.26 -12.93 -20.39
C GLY A 200 7.49 -12.38 -21.15
N TRP A 201 8.63 -12.55 -20.60
CA TRP A 201 9.88 -12.17 -21.28
C TRP A 201 10.52 -13.42 -21.88
N ASN A 202 10.66 -13.45 -23.18
CA ASN A 202 11.33 -14.54 -23.86
C ASN A 202 12.85 -14.38 -23.75
N ASN A 203 13.47 -15.23 -22.92
CA ASN A 203 14.90 -15.20 -22.70
C ASN A 203 15.76 -15.54 -23.92
N LYS A 204 15.22 -16.26 -24.88
CA LYS A 204 15.95 -16.60 -26.13
C LYS A 204 15.97 -15.41 -27.07
N THR A 205 14.85 -14.69 -27.19
CA THR A 205 14.70 -13.58 -28.13
C THR A 205 15.00 -12.24 -27.48
N GLN A 206 15.13 -12.17 -26.15
CA GLN A 206 15.30 -10.92 -25.39
C GLN A 206 14.20 -9.89 -25.71
N ARG A 207 12.98 -10.38 -25.88
CA ARG A 207 11.79 -9.58 -26.23
C ARG A 207 10.61 -10.03 -25.38
N PRO A 208 9.60 -9.17 -25.18
CA PRO A 208 8.31 -9.59 -24.67
C PRO A 208 7.78 -10.77 -25.52
N GLU A 209 7.21 -11.78 -24.87
CA GLU A 209 6.59 -12.90 -25.57
C GLU A 209 5.40 -12.41 -26.38
N ASP A 210 5.31 -12.84 -27.62
CA ASP A 210 4.17 -12.61 -28.47
C ASP A 210 3.03 -13.57 -28.05
N GLU A 211 1.77 -13.16 -28.19
CA GLU A 211 0.58 -13.99 -27.90
C GLU A 211 0.59 -15.34 -28.61
N ASN A 212 1.38 -15.47 -29.68
CA ASN A 212 1.55 -16.68 -30.43
C ASN A 212 2.70 -17.57 -29.95
N ASP A 213 3.45 -17.16 -28.94
CA ASP A 213 4.57 -17.97 -28.46
C ASP A 213 4.04 -19.04 -27.46
N THR A 214 3.69 -20.17 -28.07
CA THR A 214 3.02 -21.31 -27.44
C THR A 214 3.92 -22.10 -26.50
N GLY A 215 4.48 -21.50 -25.47
CA GLY A 215 5.32 -22.33 -24.65
C GLY A 215 5.66 -21.87 -23.27
N THR A 216 5.59 -20.59 -23.02
CA THR A 216 6.13 -20.10 -21.78
C THR A 216 5.45 -18.81 -21.33
N THR A 217 4.18 -18.86 -21.02
CA THR A 217 3.61 -17.81 -20.14
C THR A 217 4.29 -17.96 -18.80
N GLN A 218 5.53 -17.57 -18.75
CA GLN A 218 6.23 -17.49 -17.50
C GLN A 218 5.76 -16.19 -16.85
N PHE A 219 4.99 -16.31 -15.79
CA PHE A 219 5.08 -15.33 -14.75
C PHE A 219 6.53 -15.00 -14.54
N TYR A 220 6.83 -13.74 -14.32
CA TYR A 220 8.11 -13.34 -13.78
C TYR A 220 8.26 -13.97 -12.39
N THR A 221 8.53 -15.25 -12.38
CA THR A 221 8.93 -15.93 -11.16
C THR A 221 10.40 -15.64 -10.98
N THR A 222 10.78 -15.21 -9.81
CA THR A 222 12.14 -14.90 -9.37
C THR A 222 13.15 -16.04 -9.52
N SER A 223 12.83 -17.08 -10.22
CA SER A 223 13.52 -18.33 -10.22
C SER A 223 14.64 -18.47 -11.20
N LYS A 224 15.18 -17.40 -11.71
CA LYS A 224 16.37 -17.49 -12.52
C LYS A 224 17.68 -17.66 -11.78
N ASN A 225 17.68 -17.48 -10.48
CA ASN A 225 18.81 -17.80 -9.65
C ASN A 225 18.65 -19.19 -9.03
N SER A 226 18.93 -20.22 -9.78
CA SER A 226 19.27 -21.58 -9.32
C SER A 226 18.29 -22.33 -8.38
N VAL A 227 17.13 -21.80 -8.10
CA VAL A 227 16.05 -22.51 -7.42
C VAL A 227 15.01 -22.83 -8.47
N GLU A 228 14.85 -24.09 -8.80
CA GLU A 228 13.75 -24.58 -9.63
C GLU A 228 12.44 -24.02 -9.07
N VAL A 229 11.72 -23.26 -9.89
CA VAL A 229 10.33 -22.96 -9.58
C VAL A 229 9.56 -24.24 -9.73
N THR A 230 9.26 -24.83 -8.62
CA THR A 230 8.47 -26.06 -8.59
C THR A 230 7.00 -25.82 -8.92
N GLU A 231 6.56 -24.55 -8.93
CA GLU A 231 5.15 -24.20 -9.15
C GLU A 231 5.01 -22.94 -10.01
N LYS A 232 4.34 -23.10 -11.14
CA LYS A 232 3.95 -22.00 -12.05
C LYS A 232 2.49 -21.62 -11.78
N GLY A 233 2.18 -20.33 -11.94
CA GLY A 233 0.81 -19.84 -11.78
C GLY A 233 0.44 -19.49 -10.34
N VAL A 234 -0.84 -19.34 -10.08
CA VAL A 234 -1.41 -18.90 -8.81
C VAL A 234 -2.06 -20.08 -8.12
N ASP A 235 -1.84 -20.19 -6.81
CA ASP A 235 -2.48 -21.21 -5.99
C ASP A 235 -4.02 -21.12 -6.10
N ALA A 236 -4.65 -22.23 -6.44
CA ALA A 236 -6.10 -22.28 -6.65
C ALA A 236 -6.91 -21.93 -5.38
N GLY A 237 -6.35 -22.11 -4.20
CA GLY A 237 -6.94 -21.68 -2.93
C GLY A 237 -6.99 -20.16 -2.75
N SER A 238 -6.21 -19.42 -3.52
CA SER A 238 -6.13 -17.93 -3.45
C SER A 238 -6.97 -17.21 -4.51
N LEU A 239 -7.84 -17.92 -5.22
CA LEU A 239 -8.67 -17.38 -6.29
C LEU A 239 -9.95 -16.73 -5.80
N PHE A 240 -10.40 -15.73 -6.52
CA PHE A 240 -11.64 -15.00 -6.31
C PHE A 240 -12.46 -14.97 -7.60
N ASN A 241 -13.78 -14.90 -7.46
CA ASN A 241 -14.68 -14.72 -8.60
C ASN A 241 -14.67 -13.26 -9.12
N ALA A 242 -15.42 -12.99 -10.18
CA ALA A 242 -15.55 -11.67 -10.79
C ALA A 242 -15.92 -10.54 -9.81
N ASN A 243 -16.65 -10.84 -8.74
CA ASN A 243 -17.07 -9.89 -7.72
C ASN A 243 -16.06 -9.70 -6.58
N GLY A 244 -14.90 -10.38 -6.63
CA GLY A 244 -13.90 -10.34 -5.56
C GLY A 244 -14.27 -11.17 -4.33
N THR A 245 -15.19 -12.14 -4.45
CA THR A 245 -15.49 -13.11 -3.39
C THR A 245 -14.58 -14.33 -3.55
N GLY A 246 -13.93 -14.74 -2.47
CA GLY A 246 -13.02 -15.87 -2.47
C GLY A 246 -13.73 -17.18 -2.78
N LEU A 247 -13.14 -17.97 -3.67
CA LEU A 247 -13.67 -19.27 -4.04
C LEU A 247 -13.44 -20.33 -2.96
N ASN A 248 -12.44 -20.11 -2.09
CA ASN A 248 -12.11 -21.01 -0.97
C ASN A 248 -12.02 -22.46 -1.38
N LEU A 249 -11.35 -22.73 -2.47
CA LEU A 249 -11.16 -24.09 -2.93
C LEU A 249 -10.35 -24.85 -1.88
N ARG A 250 -10.94 -25.91 -1.33
CA ARG A 250 -10.33 -26.78 -0.32
C ARG A 250 -9.79 -28.02 -0.97
N ASP A 251 -8.84 -28.65 -0.29
CA ASP A 251 -8.30 -29.94 -0.68
C ASP A 251 -9.44 -30.95 -0.94
N GLY A 252 -9.37 -31.66 -2.05
CA GLY A 252 -10.38 -32.63 -2.45
C GLY A 252 -11.61 -32.05 -3.14
N GLN A 253 -11.75 -30.74 -3.29
CA GLN A 253 -12.77 -30.09 -4.10
C GLN A 253 -12.29 -29.84 -5.53
N GLY A 254 -13.21 -29.82 -6.48
CA GLY A 254 -12.86 -29.57 -7.87
C GLY A 254 -14.04 -29.76 -8.81
N ILE A 255 -13.76 -30.13 -10.04
CA ILE A 255 -14.73 -30.34 -11.11
C ILE A 255 -14.58 -31.69 -11.77
N TRP A 256 -15.69 -32.26 -12.20
CA TRP A 256 -15.72 -33.29 -13.22
C TRP A 256 -15.83 -32.61 -14.58
N VAL A 257 -14.98 -32.99 -15.53
CA VAL A 257 -15.11 -32.60 -16.91
C VAL A 257 -15.28 -33.84 -17.77
N SER A 258 -16.38 -33.95 -18.44
CA SER A 258 -16.61 -34.99 -19.45
C SER A 258 -16.25 -34.42 -20.81
N TYR A 259 -15.42 -35.11 -21.52
CA TYR A 259 -15.02 -34.86 -22.90
C TYR A 259 -15.66 -35.91 -23.80
N ALA A 260 -16.25 -35.50 -24.91
CA ALA A 260 -16.80 -36.41 -25.88
C ALA A 260 -16.56 -35.87 -27.30
N ASP A 261 -16.39 -36.77 -28.27
CA ASP A 261 -16.45 -36.38 -29.67
C ASP A 261 -17.90 -35.99 -30.03
N ALA A 262 -18.05 -34.96 -30.81
CA ALA A 262 -19.31 -34.49 -31.37
C ALA A 262 -19.34 -34.72 -32.85
N LYS A 263 -19.67 -35.96 -33.29
CA LYS A 263 -19.84 -36.30 -34.69
C LYS A 263 -21.16 -35.86 -35.25
N PHE A 264 -21.15 -35.14 -36.33
CA PHE A 264 -22.34 -34.80 -37.10
C PHE A 264 -22.40 -35.65 -38.31
N THR A 265 -23.46 -36.37 -38.46
CA THR A 265 -23.64 -37.31 -39.60
C THR A 265 -24.27 -36.64 -40.83
N THR A 266 -24.69 -35.39 -40.73
CA THR A 266 -25.29 -34.66 -41.84
C THR A 266 -25.06 -33.16 -41.79
N ASP A 267 -25.11 -32.47 -42.93
CA ASP A 267 -24.95 -31.03 -43.08
C ASP A 267 -26.22 -30.21 -42.78
N LYS A 268 -27.31 -30.87 -42.39
CA LYS A 268 -28.57 -30.21 -42.10
C LYS A 268 -28.68 -29.74 -40.68
N PRO A 269 -29.34 -28.57 -40.48
CA PRO A 269 -29.59 -28.08 -39.12
C PRO A 269 -30.34 -29.11 -38.27
N ALA A 270 -29.86 -29.39 -37.11
CA ALA A 270 -30.55 -30.22 -36.16
C ALA A 270 -31.65 -29.41 -35.50
N ASN A 271 -32.88 -29.76 -35.76
CA ASN A 271 -34.08 -29.20 -35.15
C ASN A 271 -34.71 -30.24 -34.24
N VAL A 272 -35.18 -29.86 -33.07
CA VAL A 272 -36.10 -30.72 -32.32
C VAL A 272 -37.48 -30.58 -32.91
N ASN A 273 -37.81 -31.51 -33.77
CA ASN A 273 -39.14 -31.58 -34.28
C ASN A 273 -39.96 -32.45 -33.31
N VAL A 274 -40.85 -31.85 -32.59
CA VAL A 274 -41.74 -32.55 -31.61
C VAL A 274 -43.05 -32.95 -32.20
N PHE A 275 -43.15 -32.96 -33.52
CA PHE A 275 -44.37 -33.32 -34.22
C PHE A 275 -44.09 -34.26 -35.38
N ASP A 276 -44.75 -35.40 -35.39
CA ASP A 276 -44.78 -36.30 -36.56
C ASP A 276 -46.21 -36.24 -37.16
N PRO A 277 -46.35 -35.62 -38.37
CA PRO A 277 -47.65 -35.53 -38.99
C PRO A 277 -48.25 -36.91 -39.37
N ASN A 278 -47.38 -37.92 -39.46
CA ASN A 278 -47.83 -39.28 -39.83
C ASN A 278 -48.41 -40.07 -38.64
N ASN A 279 -48.20 -39.65 -37.43
CA ASN A 279 -48.65 -40.36 -36.21
C ASN A 279 -49.96 -39.78 -35.64
N HIS A 280 -50.49 -38.73 -36.25
CA HIS A 280 -51.70 -38.03 -35.80
C HIS A 280 -52.90 -38.18 -36.77
N THR A 281 -53.18 -39.35 -37.18
CA THR A 281 -54.25 -39.63 -38.15
C THR A 281 -55.63 -39.21 -37.71
N ASN A 282 -55.82 -38.80 -36.43
CA ASN A 282 -57.16 -38.49 -35.91
C ASN A 282 -57.31 -37.06 -35.30
N GLN A 283 -56.32 -36.16 -35.45
CA GLN A 283 -56.34 -34.92 -34.68
C GLN A 283 -56.00 -33.66 -35.50
N ASN A 284 -56.43 -33.55 -36.71
CA ASN A 284 -56.28 -32.34 -37.54
C ASN A 284 -54.79 -31.74 -37.61
N GLY A 285 -53.77 -32.57 -37.44
CA GLY A 285 -52.40 -32.14 -37.55
C GLY A 285 -51.84 -31.29 -36.42
N SER A 286 -52.56 -31.15 -35.31
CA SER A 286 -52.11 -30.37 -34.17
C SER A 286 -51.36 -31.23 -33.16
N ILE A 287 -50.19 -30.80 -32.73
CA ILE A 287 -49.46 -31.44 -31.63
C ILE A 287 -50.03 -31.08 -30.26
N PHE A 288 -50.87 -30.05 -30.20
CA PHE A 288 -51.43 -29.53 -28.98
C PHE A 288 -52.91 -29.86 -28.88
N TRP A 289 -53.31 -30.60 -27.86
CA TRP A 289 -54.66 -31.03 -27.65
C TRP A 289 -55.40 -30.26 -26.57
N GLY A 290 -54.84 -29.15 -26.10
CA GLY A 290 -55.54 -28.25 -25.19
C GLY A 290 -56.33 -27.22 -25.93
N ASP A 291 -57.37 -26.72 -25.30
CA ASP A 291 -58.14 -25.58 -25.74
C ASP A 291 -58.39 -24.61 -24.58
N LYS A 292 -59.10 -23.53 -24.84
CA LYS A 292 -59.39 -22.51 -23.82
C LYS A 292 -60.00 -23.06 -22.54
N ASP A 293 -60.70 -24.19 -22.62
CA ASP A 293 -61.43 -24.80 -21.54
C ASP A 293 -60.66 -25.97 -20.90
N ASN A 294 -59.69 -26.54 -21.60
CA ASN A 294 -58.91 -27.71 -21.16
C ASN A 294 -57.37 -27.43 -21.20
N ALA A 295 -56.79 -27.35 -20.03
CA ALA A 295 -55.33 -27.22 -19.89
C ALA A 295 -54.62 -28.57 -20.12
N VAL A 296 -53.40 -28.48 -20.62
CA VAL A 296 -52.48 -29.63 -20.76
C VAL A 296 -51.26 -29.45 -19.85
N ASN A 297 -50.67 -30.58 -19.47
CA ASN A 297 -49.48 -30.58 -18.65
C ASN A 297 -48.24 -30.54 -19.54
N LEU A 298 -47.32 -29.64 -19.21
CA LEU A 298 -45.96 -29.58 -19.73
C LEU A 298 -45.02 -30.08 -18.64
N ASP A 299 -44.21 -31.09 -18.93
CA ASP A 299 -43.21 -31.65 -18.01
C ASP A 299 -41.99 -32.09 -18.80
N ILE A 300 -41.00 -31.21 -18.82
CA ILE A 300 -39.76 -31.41 -19.55
C ILE A 300 -38.55 -30.94 -18.70
N THR A 301 -37.38 -31.52 -18.96
CA THR A 301 -36.10 -30.98 -18.52
C THR A 301 -35.34 -30.55 -19.75
N LEU A 302 -34.95 -29.27 -19.80
CA LEU A 302 -34.19 -28.69 -20.91
C LEU A 302 -32.86 -28.15 -20.37
N ASN A 303 -31.77 -28.72 -20.86
CA ASN A 303 -30.42 -28.41 -20.39
C ASN A 303 -30.27 -28.46 -18.85
N GLY A 304 -30.89 -29.47 -18.21
CA GLY A 304 -30.85 -29.64 -16.76
C GLY A 304 -31.86 -28.81 -15.96
N VAL A 305 -32.57 -27.89 -16.62
CA VAL A 305 -33.60 -27.07 -15.98
C VAL A 305 -34.97 -27.78 -16.13
N ASN A 306 -35.59 -28.02 -14.98
CA ASN A 306 -36.93 -28.64 -14.97
C ASN A 306 -38.00 -27.59 -15.22
N ILE A 307 -38.86 -27.83 -16.23
CA ILE A 307 -39.90 -26.92 -16.69
C ILE A 307 -41.23 -27.65 -16.59
N GLN A 308 -42.04 -27.27 -15.62
CA GLN A 308 -43.34 -27.90 -15.35
C GLN A 308 -44.45 -26.86 -15.28
N ASN A 309 -45.56 -27.12 -16.00
CA ASN A 309 -46.78 -26.32 -15.88
C ASN A 309 -48.00 -27.16 -16.30
N ALA A 310 -48.90 -27.37 -15.38
CA ALA A 310 -50.14 -28.15 -15.62
C ALA A 310 -51.28 -27.33 -16.26
N ASN A 311 -51.09 -26.06 -16.55
CA ASN A 311 -52.14 -25.14 -16.96
C ASN A 311 -51.94 -24.55 -18.37
N ILE A 312 -51.26 -25.22 -19.26
CA ILE A 312 -50.99 -24.75 -20.63
C ILE A 312 -52.22 -24.99 -21.49
N ARG A 313 -52.70 -23.96 -22.16
CA ARG A 313 -53.93 -24.02 -22.95
C ARG A 313 -53.74 -23.84 -24.45
N SER A 314 -52.55 -23.42 -24.87
CA SER A 314 -52.18 -23.27 -26.28
C SER A 314 -50.74 -23.61 -26.53
N LEU A 315 -50.37 -23.91 -27.77
CA LEU A 315 -49.00 -24.13 -28.17
C LEU A 315 -48.15 -22.86 -27.98
N ASP A 316 -48.75 -21.73 -28.30
CA ASP A 316 -48.08 -20.43 -28.14
C ASP A 316 -47.84 -20.10 -26.65
N GLU A 317 -48.73 -20.52 -25.75
CA GLU A 317 -48.57 -20.41 -24.31
C GLU A 317 -47.45 -21.34 -23.79
N ALA A 318 -47.39 -22.58 -24.32
CA ALA A 318 -46.31 -23.51 -24.01
C ALA A 318 -44.95 -22.94 -24.39
N ILE A 319 -44.86 -22.40 -25.61
CA ILE A 319 -43.65 -21.77 -26.14
C ILE A 319 -43.23 -20.55 -25.28
N ALA A 320 -44.20 -19.69 -24.99
CA ALA A 320 -43.98 -18.51 -24.14
C ALA A 320 -43.48 -18.90 -22.74
N TYR A 321 -44.10 -19.93 -22.15
CA TYR A 321 -43.70 -20.42 -20.83
C TYR A 321 -42.30 -21.02 -20.83
N ILE A 322 -41.96 -21.87 -21.79
CA ILE A 322 -40.63 -22.44 -21.94
C ILE A 322 -39.58 -21.32 -22.06
N ASN A 323 -39.87 -20.27 -22.84
CA ASN A 323 -38.98 -19.17 -23.09
C ASN A 323 -38.75 -18.29 -21.83
N THR A 324 -39.57 -18.36 -20.82
CA THR A 324 -39.25 -17.70 -19.51
C THR A 324 -38.08 -18.35 -18.81
N PHE A 325 -37.64 -19.53 -19.21
CA PHE A 325 -36.53 -20.27 -18.66
C PHE A 325 -35.23 -20.14 -19.51
N THR A 326 -35.26 -19.40 -20.60
CA THR A 326 -34.12 -19.28 -21.52
C THR A 326 -32.93 -18.56 -20.85
N ALA A 327 -33.22 -17.41 -20.24
CA ALA A 327 -32.20 -16.62 -19.56
C ALA A 327 -32.03 -17.06 -18.08
N PRO A 328 -30.83 -16.96 -17.51
CA PRO A 328 -30.60 -17.18 -16.09
C PRO A 328 -31.28 -16.08 -15.25
N THR A 329 -31.66 -16.45 -14.02
CA THR A 329 -32.15 -15.53 -13.00
C THR A 329 -31.27 -15.65 -11.76
N ASP A 330 -31.41 -14.75 -10.77
CA ASP A 330 -30.65 -14.81 -9.50
C ASP A 330 -30.82 -16.13 -8.73
N THR A 331 -31.86 -16.88 -9.02
CA THR A 331 -32.23 -18.14 -8.32
C THR A 331 -32.20 -19.38 -9.20
N ARG A 332 -31.94 -19.23 -10.48
CA ARG A 332 -32.09 -20.33 -11.45
C ARG A 332 -31.14 -20.13 -12.65
N ASP A 333 -30.43 -21.18 -13.03
CA ASP A 333 -29.68 -21.24 -14.30
C ASP A 333 -30.65 -21.18 -15.48
N GLY A 334 -30.27 -20.46 -16.54
CA GLY A 334 -31.04 -20.42 -17.77
C GLY A 334 -30.78 -21.66 -18.62
N THR A 335 -31.75 -22.05 -19.42
CA THR A 335 -31.58 -23.14 -20.39
C THR A 335 -30.63 -22.77 -21.52
N GLY A 336 -30.48 -21.47 -21.83
CA GLY A 336 -29.77 -20.99 -23.02
C GLY A 336 -30.45 -21.41 -24.34
N VAL A 337 -31.67 -21.92 -24.26
CA VAL A 337 -32.41 -22.45 -25.41
C VAL A 337 -33.75 -21.74 -25.51
N LYS A 338 -34.14 -21.37 -26.70
CA LYS A 338 -35.39 -20.73 -27.02
C LYS A 338 -36.31 -21.71 -27.78
N ALA A 339 -37.52 -21.80 -27.33
CA ALA A 339 -38.58 -22.50 -28.09
C ALA A 339 -39.19 -21.57 -29.13
N VAL A 340 -39.27 -22.00 -30.35
CA VAL A 340 -39.92 -21.28 -31.45
C VAL A 340 -40.93 -22.17 -32.12
N LYS A 341 -42.02 -21.57 -32.64
CA LYS A 341 -43.00 -22.30 -33.40
C LYS A 341 -42.45 -22.57 -34.80
N LYS A 342 -42.60 -23.79 -35.26
CA LYS A 342 -42.18 -24.11 -36.63
C LYS A 342 -43.01 -23.29 -37.64
N ALA A 343 -42.43 -22.92 -38.75
CA ALA A 343 -43.07 -22.09 -39.76
C ALA A 343 -44.35 -22.70 -40.35
N ASP A 344 -44.46 -24.02 -40.38
CA ASP A 344 -45.64 -24.75 -40.80
C ASP A 344 -46.68 -24.95 -39.70
N GLY A 345 -46.39 -24.47 -38.48
CA GLY A 345 -47.26 -24.62 -37.32
C GLY A 345 -47.30 -26.04 -36.74
N SER A 346 -46.50 -26.95 -37.24
CA SER A 346 -46.56 -28.39 -36.89
C SER A 346 -45.84 -28.74 -35.59
N GLY A 347 -45.14 -27.81 -34.94
CA GLY A 347 -44.45 -28.18 -33.70
C GLY A 347 -43.62 -27.06 -33.09
N ILE A 348 -42.85 -27.46 -32.07
CA ILE A 348 -41.88 -26.62 -31.38
C ILE A 348 -40.49 -26.98 -31.88
N GLU A 349 -39.74 -25.97 -32.24
CA GLU A 349 -38.32 -26.07 -32.52
C GLU A 349 -37.56 -25.48 -31.38
N PHE A 350 -36.54 -26.17 -30.85
CA PHE A 350 -35.68 -25.67 -29.82
C PHE A 350 -34.38 -25.18 -30.47
N VAL A 351 -34.10 -23.91 -30.31
CA VAL A 351 -32.92 -23.23 -30.87
C VAL A 351 -32.07 -22.63 -29.79
N ASN A 352 -30.77 -22.60 -29.97
CA ASN A 352 -29.90 -21.85 -29.04
C ASN A 352 -30.27 -20.36 -29.08
N ASP A 353 -30.42 -19.76 -27.92
CA ASP A 353 -30.74 -18.33 -27.83
C ASP A 353 -29.45 -17.51 -27.79
N ASN A 354 -29.31 -16.62 -28.76
CA ASN A 354 -28.23 -15.65 -28.88
C ASN A 354 -28.71 -14.27 -28.37
N ALA A 355 -29.33 -14.21 -27.22
CA ALA A 355 -29.94 -12.99 -26.70
C ALA A 355 -28.94 -11.81 -26.54
N ASP A 356 -27.66 -12.06 -26.53
CA ASP A 356 -26.58 -11.07 -26.45
C ASP A 356 -26.02 -10.62 -27.82
N GLY A 357 -26.60 -11.14 -28.91
CA GLY A 357 -26.11 -10.80 -30.28
C GLY A 357 -24.76 -11.45 -30.66
N THR A 358 -24.20 -12.25 -29.79
CA THR A 358 -23.03 -13.07 -30.11
C THR A 358 -23.47 -14.38 -30.78
N THR A 359 -22.64 -14.86 -31.71
CA THR A 359 -22.93 -16.10 -32.46
C THR A 359 -22.56 -17.34 -31.65
N ASP A 360 -22.61 -17.32 -30.33
CA ASP A 360 -22.31 -18.49 -29.49
C ASP A 360 -23.43 -19.53 -29.54
N ASN A 361 -23.57 -20.11 -30.69
CA ASN A 361 -24.59 -21.12 -31.01
C ASN A 361 -24.19 -22.55 -30.62
N MET A 362 -23.30 -22.69 -29.64
CA MET A 362 -22.54 -23.91 -29.46
C MET A 362 -22.94 -24.70 -28.21
N LYS A 363 -24.01 -24.35 -27.55
CA LYS A 363 -24.51 -25.12 -26.39
C LYS A 363 -25.22 -26.36 -26.87
N ASN A 364 -24.94 -27.48 -26.22
CA ASN A 364 -25.75 -28.67 -26.39
C ASN A 364 -27.20 -28.39 -25.99
N ILE A 365 -28.14 -28.89 -26.75
CA ILE A 365 -29.54 -28.91 -26.37
C ILE A 365 -29.88 -30.31 -25.90
N ASN A 366 -30.08 -30.48 -24.60
CA ASN A 366 -30.52 -31.72 -23.98
C ASN A 366 -31.97 -31.54 -23.55
N LEU A 367 -32.86 -32.23 -24.21
CA LEU A 367 -34.27 -32.23 -23.89
C LEU A 367 -34.68 -33.63 -23.35
N THR A 368 -35.20 -33.67 -22.14
CA THR A 368 -35.84 -34.88 -21.59
C THR A 368 -37.31 -34.56 -21.39
N VAL A 369 -38.18 -35.40 -21.94
CA VAL A 369 -39.61 -35.32 -21.74
C VAL A 369 -40.01 -36.35 -20.70
N HIS A 370 -40.69 -35.94 -19.64
CA HIS A 370 -41.10 -36.78 -18.51
C HIS A 370 -42.56 -37.24 -18.61
N GLN A 371 -43.29 -36.78 -19.59
CA GLN A 371 -44.70 -37.10 -19.73
C GLN A 371 -44.92 -38.53 -20.24
N ALA A 372 -45.72 -39.27 -19.52
CA ALA A 372 -46.27 -40.51 -20.04
C ALA A 372 -47.40 -40.19 -21.03
N ASN A 373 -47.27 -40.67 -22.27
CA ASN A 373 -48.28 -40.50 -23.26
C ASN A 373 -49.21 -41.75 -23.24
N THR A 374 -50.38 -41.61 -22.72
CA THR A 374 -51.38 -42.66 -22.89
C THR A 374 -52.04 -42.41 -24.23
N ALA A 375 -51.93 -43.36 -25.15
CA ALA A 375 -52.49 -43.24 -26.48
C ALA A 375 -54.00 -42.98 -26.40
N GLY A 376 -54.45 -41.79 -26.83
CA GLY A 376 -55.81 -41.39 -26.86
C GLY A 376 -56.27 -40.42 -25.76
N GLU A 377 -55.48 -40.08 -24.80
CA GLU A 377 -55.83 -39.04 -23.85
C GLU A 377 -55.76 -37.64 -24.47
N ARG A 378 -56.84 -36.91 -24.38
CA ARG A 378 -56.93 -35.48 -24.68
C ARG A 378 -56.30 -34.72 -23.49
N HIS A 379 -55.80 -33.56 -23.73
CA HIS A 379 -55.23 -32.67 -22.72
C HIS A 379 -53.74 -32.90 -22.36
N GLN A 380 -52.97 -33.38 -23.31
CA GLN A 380 -51.49 -33.47 -23.18
C GLN A 380 -50.82 -32.89 -24.43
N ILE A 381 -49.57 -32.41 -24.23
CA ILE A 381 -48.70 -32.10 -25.36
C ILE A 381 -48.20 -33.43 -25.90
N ASN A 382 -48.49 -33.68 -27.16
CA ASN A 382 -48.15 -34.94 -27.80
C ASN A 382 -46.76 -34.88 -28.39
N TRP A 383 -45.79 -35.36 -27.65
CA TRP A 383 -44.40 -35.46 -28.10
C TRP A 383 -44.23 -36.71 -28.98
N VAL A 384 -43.48 -36.53 -30.07
CA VAL A 384 -43.32 -37.59 -31.05
C VAL A 384 -42.27 -38.62 -30.63
N ALA A 385 -42.58 -39.50 -29.74
CA ALA A 385 -41.82 -40.71 -29.47
C ALA A 385 -42.71 -41.82 -28.96
N ALA A 386 -42.39 -43.03 -29.26
CA ALA A 386 -43.26 -44.20 -28.95
C ALA A 386 -43.56 -44.38 -27.47
N ASN A 387 -42.88 -43.75 -26.58
CA ASN A 387 -43.04 -43.86 -25.14
C ASN A 387 -42.94 -42.48 -24.43
N ASN A 388 -43.25 -41.39 -24.98
CA ASN A 388 -43.33 -40.06 -24.43
C ASN A 388 -42.43 -39.68 -23.21
N ASN A 389 -41.54 -40.55 -22.87
CA ASN A 389 -40.48 -40.39 -21.90
C ASN A 389 -39.16 -40.62 -22.61
N PHE A 390 -38.62 -39.59 -23.17
CA PHE A 390 -37.42 -39.71 -23.99
C PHE A 390 -36.43 -38.55 -23.70
N THR A 391 -35.19 -38.78 -24.03
CA THR A 391 -34.15 -37.77 -24.01
C THR A 391 -33.63 -37.57 -25.42
N ALA A 392 -33.57 -36.32 -25.84
CA ALA A 392 -32.92 -35.94 -27.09
C ALA A 392 -31.78 -34.99 -26.78
N THR A 393 -30.63 -35.24 -27.38
CA THR A 393 -29.48 -34.42 -27.26
C THR A 393 -29.03 -34.04 -28.66
N SER A 394 -28.79 -32.75 -28.87
CA SER A 394 -28.14 -32.27 -30.07
C SER A 394 -26.90 -31.51 -29.71
N THR A 395 -25.84 -31.88 -30.39
CA THR A 395 -24.61 -31.17 -30.45
C THR A 395 -24.43 -30.69 -31.86
N LYS A 396 -24.11 -29.42 -32.04
CA LYS A 396 -24.18 -28.89 -33.37
C LYS A 396 -23.01 -28.02 -33.79
N ASN A 397 -22.65 -28.15 -35.06
CA ASN A 397 -21.81 -27.30 -35.84
C ASN A 397 -22.67 -26.36 -36.69
N ASN A 398 -22.73 -25.10 -36.39
CA ASN A 398 -23.41 -24.03 -37.17
C ASN A 398 -24.94 -24.06 -37.29
N ALA A 399 -25.68 -24.84 -36.57
CA ALA A 399 -27.09 -24.69 -36.51
C ALA A 399 -27.55 -24.62 -35.03
N ASN A 400 -28.53 -23.84 -34.77
CA ASN A 400 -28.94 -23.42 -33.45
C ASN A 400 -30.05 -24.32 -32.87
N SER A 401 -30.25 -25.50 -33.42
CA SER A 401 -31.43 -26.28 -33.08
C SER A 401 -31.16 -27.77 -32.92
N VAL A 402 -31.93 -28.44 -32.13
CA VAL A 402 -31.91 -29.88 -31.87
C VAL A 402 -33.06 -30.51 -32.63
N TRP A 403 -32.80 -31.58 -33.32
CA TRP A 403 -33.78 -32.37 -34.00
C TRP A 403 -33.95 -33.73 -33.33
N ILE A 404 -35.21 -34.11 -33.09
CA ILE A 404 -35.54 -35.45 -32.60
C ILE A 404 -35.94 -36.27 -33.82
N PRO A 405 -35.27 -37.39 -34.10
CA PRO A 405 -35.66 -38.24 -35.19
C PRO A 405 -37.06 -38.80 -34.91
N THR A 406 -37.91 -38.72 -35.90
CA THR A 406 -39.21 -39.43 -35.86
C THR A 406 -38.99 -40.93 -35.95
N ALA A 407 -39.94 -41.73 -35.48
CA ALA A 407 -39.87 -43.22 -35.55
C ALA A 407 -39.63 -43.77 -36.96
N ALA A 408 -39.93 -43.02 -38.01
CA ALA A 408 -39.63 -43.36 -39.37
C ALA A 408 -38.16 -43.19 -39.79
N ASN A 409 -37.40 -42.42 -39.03
CA ASN A 409 -35.98 -42.16 -39.34
C ASN A 409 -35.02 -43.13 -38.62
N VAL A 410 -35.55 -44.05 -37.79
CA VAL A 410 -34.74 -45.04 -37.05
C VAL A 410 -34.25 -46.18 -37.95
N ASN A 411 -34.87 -46.35 -39.12
CA ASN A 411 -34.54 -47.50 -40.01
C ASN A 411 -33.91 -47.18 -41.36
N GLY A 412 -33.39 -46.00 -41.59
CA GLY A 412 -32.70 -45.71 -42.85
C GLY A 412 -32.48 -44.26 -43.12
N ASN A 413 -31.28 -43.82 -43.26
CA ASN A 413 -30.84 -42.44 -43.47
C ASN A 413 -31.12 -41.49 -42.27
N ALA A 414 -30.98 -41.99 -41.07
CA ALA A 414 -31.08 -41.18 -39.86
C ALA A 414 -29.95 -40.23 -39.82
N GLU A 415 -30.30 -38.96 -39.78
CA GLU A 415 -29.46 -37.89 -39.28
C GLU A 415 -29.33 -38.09 -37.76
N SER A 416 -28.49 -39.00 -37.32
CA SER A 416 -28.26 -39.24 -35.90
C SER A 416 -27.01 -38.51 -35.46
N ILE A 417 -27.14 -37.77 -34.37
CA ILE A 417 -25.98 -37.26 -33.66
C ILE A 417 -25.54 -38.38 -32.70
N GLN A 418 -24.38 -38.94 -32.98
CA GLN A 418 -23.74 -39.85 -32.03
C GLN A 418 -22.84 -39.04 -31.11
N ILE A 419 -23.16 -39.04 -29.81
CA ILE A 419 -22.22 -38.76 -28.76
C ILE A 419 -21.46 -40.05 -28.50
N ILE A 420 -20.20 -40.06 -28.91
CA ILE A 420 -19.35 -41.17 -28.66
C ILE A 420 -18.92 -41.14 -27.21
N THR A 421 -18.60 -42.25 -26.63
CA THR A 421 -18.34 -42.49 -25.21
C THR A 421 -17.53 -41.36 -24.58
N ALA A 422 -18.13 -40.60 -23.66
CA ALA A 422 -17.46 -39.53 -23.00
C ALA A 422 -16.44 -40.04 -21.98
N HIS A 423 -15.21 -39.64 -22.08
CA HIS A 423 -14.26 -39.80 -20.99
C HIS A 423 -14.47 -38.69 -19.95
N LYS A 424 -14.44 -39.12 -18.68
CA LYS A 424 -14.73 -38.24 -17.56
C LYS A 424 -13.53 -38.19 -16.65
N TYR A 425 -13.00 -36.95 -16.47
CA TYR A 425 -11.86 -36.72 -15.61
C TYR A 425 -12.23 -35.82 -14.43
N VAL A 426 -11.67 -36.10 -13.27
CA VAL A 426 -11.77 -35.29 -12.07
C VAL A 426 -10.54 -34.38 -11.97
N TYR A 427 -10.77 -33.11 -11.85
CA TYR A 427 -9.73 -32.13 -11.53
C TYR A 427 -9.95 -31.66 -10.11
N SER A 428 -9.06 -32.00 -9.20
CA SER A 428 -9.17 -31.73 -7.78
C SER A 428 -7.98 -30.94 -7.26
N SER A 429 -8.23 -29.98 -6.40
CA SER A 429 -7.19 -29.32 -5.63
C SER A 429 -6.68 -30.26 -4.57
N ASN A 430 -5.41 -30.56 -4.58
CA ASN A 430 -4.65 -31.42 -3.69
C ASN A 430 -5.11 -32.90 -3.55
N PRO A 431 -4.20 -33.85 -3.61
CA PRO A 431 -4.48 -35.28 -3.80
C PRO A 431 -4.92 -36.05 -2.57
N VAL A 432 -5.00 -35.48 -1.40
CA VAL A 432 -5.06 -36.21 -0.13
C VAL A 432 -6.20 -37.19 -0.02
N ASP A 433 -7.32 -36.95 -0.71
CA ASP A 433 -8.54 -37.75 -0.54
C ASP A 433 -9.04 -38.53 -1.77
N ILE A 434 -8.36 -38.37 -2.90
CA ILE A 434 -8.76 -39.14 -4.12
C ILE A 434 -8.21 -40.57 -4.06
N GLY A 435 -7.43 -40.86 -3.04
CA GLY A 435 -6.50 -41.97 -3.02
C GLY A 435 -5.30 -41.62 -3.91
N PRO A 436 -4.22 -42.30 -3.78
CA PRO A 436 -3.03 -41.96 -4.51
C PRO A 436 -3.39 -41.84 -5.99
N MET A 437 -2.92 -40.79 -6.66
CA MET A 437 -2.89 -40.74 -8.12
C MET A 437 -1.89 -41.77 -8.56
N TYR A 438 -2.30 -43.02 -8.44
CA TYR A 438 -1.48 -44.11 -8.91
C TYR A 438 -1.73 -44.31 -10.38
N ASN A 439 -0.65 -44.30 -11.12
CA ASN A 439 -0.54 -45.34 -12.12
C ASN A 439 -0.90 -46.66 -11.40
N PRO A 440 -1.88 -47.42 -11.87
CA PRO A 440 -2.20 -48.73 -11.28
C PRO A 440 -1.00 -49.65 -11.15
N ASP A 441 0.06 -49.37 -11.86
CA ASP A 441 1.33 -50.10 -11.88
C ASP A 441 2.36 -49.59 -10.84
N GLY A 442 1.96 -48.59 -9.96
CA GLY A 442 2.83 -48.09 -8.91
C GLY A 442 3.96 -47.18 -9.38
N GLY A 443 3.91 -46.70 -10.64
CA GLY A 443 4.89 -45.77 -11.17
C GLY A 443 4.67 -44.31 -10.71
N PRO A 444 5.73 -43.48 -10.73
CA PRO A 444 5.59 -42.05 -10.42
C PRO A 444 4.67 -41.39 -11.42
N GLN A 445 3.97 -40.35 -10.93
CA GLN A 445 3.21 -39.44 -11.80
C GLN A 445 4.09 -38.99 -12.96
N PHE A 446 3.48 -38.88 -14.15
CA PHE A 446 4.18 -38.30 -15.28
C PHE A 446 4.64 -36.86 -14.94
N GLN A 447 5.93 -36.72 -14.70
CA GLN A 447 6.62 -35.45 -14.72
C GLN A 447 7.45 -35.41 -16.02
N PRO A 448 7.27 -34.43 -16.89
CA PRO A 448 8.15 -34.23 -18.02
C PRO A 448 9.59 -34.15 -17.53
N GLY A 449 10.40 -35.14 -17.88
CA GLY A 449 11.83 -35.19 -17.54
C GLY A 449 12.22 -35.95 -16.25
N VAL A 450 11.30 -36.53 -15.51
CA VAL A 450 11.62 -37.37 -14.33
C VAL A 450 11.35 -38.83 -14.64
N GLY A 451 12.39 -39.54 -14.97
CA GLY A 451 12.44 -40.98 -15.22
C GLY A 451 13.49 -41.29 -16.28
N ASN A 452 14.28 -42.29 -16.03
CA ASN A 452 15.30 -42.74 -16.96
C ASN A 452 14.74 -42.87 -18.37
N ASN A 453 15.07 -41.93 -19.25
CA ASN A 453 14.69 -41.84 -20.64
C ASN A 453 13.29 -41.34 -20.99
N ALA A 454 12.63 -40.51 -20.18
CA ALA A 454 11.47 -39.77 -20.68
C ALA A 454 11.94 -38.75 -21.73
N PRO A 455 11.54 -38.85 -22.95
CA PRO A 455 11.98 -37.93 -24.01
C PRO A 455 11.32 -36.59 -23.77
N THR A 456 12.12 -35.54 -23.85
CA THR A 456 11.66 -34.15 -23.69
C THR A 456 11.08 -33.58 -24.98
N ASP A 457 11.16 -34.35 -26.07
CA ASP A 457 10.72 -33.91 -27.39
C ASP A 457 9.27 -34.34 -27.67
N PRO A 458 8.32 -33.39 -27.73
CA PRO A 458 6.93 -33.66 -28.09
C PRO A 458 6.75 -34.33 -29.49
N ALA A 459 7.76 -34.22 -30.34
CA ALA A 459 7.75 -34.89 -31.65
C ALA A 459 8.17 -36.37 -31.58
N SER A 460 8.56 -36.89 -30.43
CA SER A 460 8.99 -38.26 -30.30
C SER A 460 7.87 -39.21 -29.88
N LEU A 461 7.82 -40.38 -30.44
CA LEU A 461 6.88 -41.44 -30.06
C LEU A 461 6.96 -41.76 -28.56
N ASN A 462 8.16 -41.77 -28.01
CA ASN A 462 8.36 -42.07 -26.60
C ASN A 462 7.76 -41.02 -25.65
N TYR A 463 7.68 -39.75 -26.07
CA TYR A 463 6.98 -38.71 -25.33
C TYR A 463 5.49 -39.02 -25.26
N TRP A 464 4.88 -39.38 -26.36
CA TRP A 464 3.47 -39.74 -26.42
C TRP A 464 3.15 -41.00 -25.63
N ASN A 465 3.99 -42.01 -25.71
CA ASN A 465 3.84 -43.22 -24.92
C ASN A 465 3.93 -42.98 -23.42
N ALA A 466 4.77 -42.03 -23.02
CA ALA A 466 4.85 -41.62 -21.61
C ALA A 466 3.58 -40.88 -21.17
N ILE A 467 3.05 -39.97 -21.99
CA ILE A 467 1.77 -39.31 -21.72
C ILE A 467 0.63 -40.31 -21.64
N GLN A 468 0.56 -41.23 -22.57
CA GLN A 468 -0.43 -42.29 -22.63
C GLN A 468 -0.38 -43.11 -21.33
N GLY A 469 0.79 -43.52 -20.87
CA GLY A 469 0.95 -44.27 -19.63
C GLY A 469 0.37 -43.50 -18.43
N SER A 470 0.48 -42.17 -18.41
CA SER A 470 -0.06 -41.34 -17.33
C SER A 470 -1.56 -41.11 -17.45
N LEU A 471 -2.14 -41.13 -18.64
CA LEU A 471 -3.57 -40.96 -18.87
C LEU A 471 -4.37 -42.26 -18.70
N LYS A 472 -3.76 -43.41 -19.00
CA LYS A 472 -4.39 -44.69 -19.24
C LYS A 472 -5.29 -45.21 -18.11
N ASN A 473 -5.04 -44.85 -16.87
CA ASN A 473 -5.68 -45.57 -15.77
C ASN A 473 -6.15 -44.71 -14.61
N SER A 474 -6.05 -43.41 -14.70
CA SER A 474 -6.51 -42.51 -13.67
C SER A 474 -7.46 -41.47 -14.24
N ASP A 475 -8.71 -41.55 -13.84
CA ASP A 475 -9.69 -40.50 -14.11
C ASP A 475 -9.48 -39.28 -13.20
N ALA A 476 -8.52 -39.36 -12.29
CA ALA A 476 -8.23 -38.29 -11.33
C ALA A 476 -6.99 -37.49 -11.75
N ARG A 477 -7.13 -36.20 -11.74
CA ARG A 477 -6.11 -35.21 -11.96
C ARG A 477 -6.03 -34.31 -10.74
N THR A 478 -4.84 -33.94 -10.31
CA THR A 478 -4.65 -32.96 -9.25
C THR A 478 -3.96 -31.74 -9.80
N PHE A 479 -4.41 -30.60 -9.34
CA PHE A 479 -3.79 -29.33 -9.64
C PHE A 479 -3.60 -28.55 -8.34
N ARG A 480 -2.59 -27.75 -8.32
CA ARG A 480 -2.32 -26.83 -7.22
C ARG A 480 -2.42 -25.39 -7.67
N THR A 481 -1.96 -25.13 -8.87
CA THR A 481 -1.96 -23.80 -9.47
C THR A 481 -2.93 -23.72 -10.66
N THR A 482 -3.22 -22.51 -11.07
CA THR A 482 -4.01 -22.24 -12.29
C THR A 482 -3.31 -22.76 -13.54
N GLU A 483 -2.01 -22.73 -13.57
CA GLU A 483 -1.23 -23.24 -14.69
C GLU A 483 -1.30 -24.76 -14.78
N ASP A 484 -1.20 -25.46 -13.63
CA ASP A 484 -1.41 -26.92 -13.60
C ASP A 484 -2.79 -27.27 -14.17
N LEU A 485 -3.83 -26.56 -13.74
CA LEU A 485 -5.19 -26.78 -14.25
C LEU A 485 -5.29 -26.52 -15.75
N ARG A 486 -4.68 -25.45 -16.24
CA ARG A 486 -4.64 -25.11 -17.68
C ARG A 486 -3.95 -26.22 -18.47
N GLU A 487 -2.79 -26.66 -18.02
CA GLU A 487 -2.03 -27.70 -18.70
C GLU A 487 -2.78 -29.03 -18.71
N LEU A 488 -3.39 -29.40 -17.59
CA LEU A 488 -4.17 -30.64 -17.48
C LEU A 488 -5.41 -30.61 -18.37
N LEU A 489 -6.17 -29.52 -18.39
CA LEU A 489 -7.33 -29.36 -19.27
C LEU A 489 -6.93 -29.45 -20.75
N GLN A 490 -5.83 -28.81 -21.14
CA GLN A 490 -5.34 -28.86 -22.52
C GLN A 490 -4.89 -30.26 -22.89
N ARG A 491 -4.14 -30.93 -22.01
CA ARG A 491 -3.65 -32.28 -22.26
C ARG A 491 -4.77 -33.28 -22.42
N ASP A 492 -5.74 -33.26 -21.48
CA ASP A 492 -6.84 -34.21 -21.53
C ASP A 492 -7.78 -33.94 -22.70
N ALA A 493 -7.94 -32.67 -23.09
CA ALA A 493 -8.68 -32.33 -24.30
C ALA A 493 -8.00 -32.79 -25.58
N ARG A 494 -6.68 -32.80 -25.61
CA ARG A 494 -5.90 -33.22 -26.82
C ARG A 494 -5.76 -34.71 -26.95
N TYR A 495 -5.57 -35.42 -25.84
CA TYR A 495 -5.10 -36.80 -25.83
C TYR A 495 -5.94 -37.77 -25.03
N GLY A 496 -6.83 -37.25 -24.20
CA GLY A 496 -7.62 -38.05 -23.28
C GLY A 496 -9.05 -38.34 -23.76
N VAL A 497 -9.35 -38.02 -24.99
CA VAL A 497 -10.69 -38.19 -25.57
C VAL A 497 -10.66 -39.35 -26.57
N ASP A 498 -11.63 -40.24 -26.44
CA ASP A 498 -11.92 -41.28 -27.43
C ASP A 498 -12.77 -40.66 -28.54
N TYR A 499 -12.13 -40.31 -29.67
CA TYR A 499 -12.79 -39.63 -30.77
C TYR A 499 -13.38 -40.59 -31.80
N ASP A 500 -13.02 -41.84 -31.77
CA ASP A 500 -13.58 -42.84 -32.72
C ASP A 500 -14.64 -43.74 -32.07
N GLY A 501 -14.67 -43.82 -30.74
CA GLY A 501 -15.66 -44.55 -29.97
C GLY A 501 -15.35 -46.02 -29.79
N ASP A 502 -14.10 -46.41 -29.93
CA ASP A 502 -13.68 -47.80 -29.75
C ASP A 502 -13.53 -48.19 -28.26
N GLY A 503 -13.63 -47.20 -27.34
CA GLY A 503 -13.48 -47.38 -25.92
C GLY A 503 -12.03 -47.42 -25.45
N SER A 504 -11.09 -47.12 -26.32
CA SER A 504 -9.67 -47.08 -26.01
C SER A 504 -9.33 -45.82 -25.23
N LYS A 505 -8.72 -45.99 -24.07
CA LYS A 505 -8.06 -44.87 -23.35
C LYS A 505 -6.55 -44.84 -23.64
N THR A 506 -6.10 -45.63 -24.60
CA THR A 506 -4.71 -45.70 -25.00
C THR A 506 -4.47 -44.75 -26.16
N TYR A 507 -3.22 -44.23 -26.25
CA TYR A 507 -2.82 -43.42 -27.38
C TYR A 507 -3.23 -44.09 -28.67
N ASP A 508 -4.17 -43.48 -29.36
CA ASP A 508 -4.62 -43.83 -30.67
C ASP A 508 -4.32 -42.65 -31.61
N PRO A 509 -3.68 -42.87 -32.77
CA PRO A 509 -3.46 -41.82 -33.74
C PRO A 509 -4.73 -41.07 -34.15
N ASP A 510 -5.86 -41.78 -34.15
CA ASP A 510 -7.14 -41.22 -34.57
C ASP A 510 -7.83 -40.41 -33.46
N ASP A 511 -7.37 -40.57 -32.19
CA ASP A 511 -7.90 -39.89 -31.04
C ASP A 511 -7.20 -38.57 -30.68
N ILE A 512 -6.18 -38.16 -31.41
CA ILE A 512 -5.42 -36.95 -31.08
C ILE A 512 -6.05 -35.72 -31.69
N ASN A 513 -6.27 -34.71 -30.87
CA ASN A 513 -6.69 -33.39 -31.32
C ASN A 513 -5.70 -32.31 -30.85
N GLN A 514 -4.60 -32.13 -31.58
CA GLN A 514 -3.59 -31.13 -31.24
C GLN A 514 -4.05 -29.69 -31.50
N ALA A 515 -5.15 -29.48 -32.20
CA ALA A 515 -5.69 -28.17 -32.50
C ALA A 515 -6.32 -27.49 -31.27
N VAL A 516 -6.65 -28.27 -30.25
CA VAL A 516 -7.22 -27.70 -29.00
C VAL A 516 -6.13 -26.99 -28.21
N LYS A 517 -6.41 -25.75 -27.85
CA LYS A 517 -5.56 -24.89 -27.04
C LYS A 517 -6.33 -24.33 -25.85
N VAL A 518 -5.75 -24.39 -24.67
CA VAL A 518 -6.29 -23.77 -23.47
C VAL A 518 -5.29 -22.72 -23.00
N VAL A 519 -5.76 -21.49 -22.88
CA VAL A 519 -4.95 -20.35 -22.43
C VAL A 519 -5.68 -19.63 -21.31
N VAL A 520 -4.96 -18.90 -20.48
CA VAL A 520 -5.55 -17.93 -19.57
C VAL A 520 -5.37 -16.55 -20.19
N THR A 521 -6.49 -15.85 -20.40
CA THR A 521 -6.51 -14.54 -21.06
C THR A 521 -6.04 -13.43 -20.10
N GLU A 522 -5.70 -12.27 -20.65
CA GLU A 522 -5.37 -11.06 -19.86
C GLU A 522 -6.49 -10.65 -18.90
N ASN A 523 -7.73 -10.97 -19.27
CA ASN A 523 -8.89 -10.72 -18.41
C ASN A 523 -9.03 -11.71 -17.26
N GLY A 524 -8.19 -12.76 -17.20
CA GLY A 524 -8.24 -13.77 -16.16
C GLY A 524 -9.25 -14.90 -16.42
N ASN A 525 -9.70 -15.04 -17.66
CA ASN A 525 -10.57 -16.14 -18.09
C ASN A 525 -9.74 -17.30 -18.61
N PHE A 526 -10.15 -18.53 -18.33
CA PHE A 526 -9.68 -19.67 -19.09
C PHE A 526 -10.39 -19.66 -20.44
N ALA A 527 -9.64 -19.68 -21.51
CA ALA A 527 -10.19 -19.73 -22.86
C ALA A 527 -9.77 -21.03 -23.53
N ILE A 528 -10.73 -21.72 -24.15
CA ILE A 528 -10.49 -22.93 -24.91
C ILE A 528 -10.88 -22.72 -26.37
N SER A 529 -9.97 -23.07 -27.25
CA SER A 529 -10.15 -22.96 -28.71
C SER A 529 -9.83 -24.28 -29.37
N ASN A 530 -10.43 -24.49 -30.53
CA ASN A 530 -10.19 -25.64 -31.39
C ASN A 530 -9.95 -25.10 -32.81
N ALA A 531 -8.70 -24.94 -33.18
CA ALA A 531 -8.31 -24.33 -34.47
C ALA A 531 -8.69 -25.23 -35.66
N ASN A 532 -8.86 -24.60 -36.79
CA ASN A 532 -9.09 -25.33 -38.05
C ASN A 532 -7.74 -25.72 -38.71
N GLU A 533 -6.92 -26.49 -37.95
CA GLU A 533 -5.61 -26.93 -38.40
C GLU A 533 -5.54 -28.46 -38.40
N THR A 534 -4.78 -29.01 -39.33
CA THR A 534 -4.48 -30.44 -39.33
C THR A 534 -3.37 -30.74 -38.35
N SER A 535 -3.63 -31.66 -37.40
CA SER A 535 -2.61 -32.16 -36.50
C SER A 535 -1.80 -33.23 -37.18
N THR A 536 -0.48 -33.09 -37.19
CA THR A 536 0.44 -34.11 -37.71
C THR A 536 0.94 -34.95 -36.54
N ILE A 537 0.72 -36.25 -36.59
CA ILE A 537 1.33 -37.19 -35.67
C ILE A 537 2.71 -37.56 -36.20
N PRO A 538 3.74 -37.63 -35.32
CA PRO A 538 5.06 -38.09 -35.73
C PRO A 538 5.02 -39.45 -36.44
N ALA A 539 5.79 -39.61 -37.49
CA ALA A 539 5.83 -40.78 -38.36
C ALA A 539 6.15 -42.13 -37.63
N ASN A 540 6.52 -42.10 -36.39
CA ASN A 540 6.88 -43.26 -35.58
C ASN A 540 5.78 -43.71 -34.58
N ALA A 541 4.60 -43.18 -34.71
CA ALA A 541 3.46 -43.55 -33.89
C ALA A 541 2.83 -44.82 -34.44
N GLY A 542 3.23 -45.97 -33.92
CA GLY A 542 2.64 -47.28 -34.26
C GLY A 542 3.21 -47.98 -35.46
N ALA A 543 3.22 -49.31 -35.44
CA ALA A 543 3.70 -50.16 -36.54
C ALA A 543 2.72 -50.10 -37.71
N GLY A 544 3.08 -49.31 -38.73
CA GLY A 544 2.32 -49.26 -40.00
C GLY A 544 1.97 -47.86 -40.47
N ALA A 545 2.34 -46.87 -39.75
CA ALA A 545 1.94 -45.50 -40.06
C ALA A 545 2.87 -44.82 -41.05
N GLY A 546 2.36 -44.49 -42.21
CA GLY A 546 2.72 -43.26 -42.89
C GLY A 546 2.22 -42.09 -41.99
N ALA A 547 2.83 -40.92 -42.08
CA ALA A 547 2.43 -39.75 -41.33
C ALA A 547 0.89 -39.61 -41.32
N ALA A 548 0.26 -40.05 -40.23
CA ALA A 548 -1.17 -39.92 -40.09
C ALA A 548 -1.47 -38.47 -39.76
N THR A 549 -2.20 -37.79 -40.61
CA THR A 549 -2.75 -36.47 -40.35
C THR A 549 -4.11 -36.68 -39.68
N THR A 550 -4.22 -36.41 -38.42
CA THR A 550 -5.53 -36.33 -37.79
C THR A 550 -6.14 -34.97 -38.05
N ASN A 551 -7.33 -34.97 -38.59
CA ASN A 551 -8.10 -33.73 -38.67
C ASN A 551 -8.57 -33.34 -37.31
N PRO A 552 -8.64 -32.04 -37.00
CA PRO A 552 -9.23 -31.56 -35.78
C PRO A 552 -10.66 -32.09 -35.62
N LYS A 553 -11.01 -32.48 -34.40
CA LYS A 553 -12.31 -33.09 -34.06
C LYS A 553 -13.16 -32.07 -33.30
N ASN A 554 -14.48 -32.10 -33.52
CA ASN A 554 -15.40 -31.37 -32.65
C ASN A 554 -15.44 -32.03 -31.29
N MET A 555 -15.54 -31.23 -30.24
CA MET A 555 -15.58 -31.69 -28.86
C MET A 555 -16.85 -31.25 -28.17
N SER A 556 -17.31 -32.06 -27.22
CA SER A 556 -18.39 -31.69 -26.32
C SER A 556 -17.88 -31.73 -24.89
N PHE A 557 -18.20 -30.74 -24.13
CA PHE A 557 -17.86 -30.64 -22.71
C PHE A 557 -19.11 -30.72 -21.83
N ASN A 558 -18.98 -31.36 -20.68
CA ASN A 558 -19.97 -31.29 -19.61
C ASN A 558 -19.24 -31.17 -18.27
N ILE A 559 -19.44 -30.10 -17.56
CA ILE A 559 -18.76 -29.79 -16.30
C ILE A 559 -19.72 -29.92 -15.14
N THR A 560 -19.35 -30.69 -14.13
CA THR A 560 -20.11 -30.87 -12.89
C THR A 560 -19.19 -30.73 -11.67
N ALA A 561 -19.78 -30.40 -10.52
CA ALA A 561 -19.01 -30.27 -9.28
C ALA A 561 -18.50 -31.63 -8.80
N TYR A 562 -17.30 -31.60 -8.21
CA TYR A 562 -16.67 -32.75 -7.59
C TYR A 562 -16.37 -32.50 -6.12
N SER A 563 -16.57 -33.49 -5.30
CA SER A 563 -16.06 -33.58 -3.92
C SER A 563 -15.41 -34.95 -3.70
N ASN A 564 -14.61 -35.08 -2.65
CA ASN A 564 -13.93 -36.34 -2.34
C ASN A 564 -14.90 -37.52 -2.22
N LYS A 565 -14.44 -38.70 -2.60
CA LYS A 565 -15.25 -39.94 -2.61
C LYS A 565 -15.83 -40.32 -1.23
N GLN A 566 -15.31 -39.79 -0.15
CA GLN A 566 -15.73 -40.10 1.20
C GLN A 566 -16.84 -39.18 1.72
N GLY A 567 -17.21 -38.16 0.95
CA GLY A 567 -18.27 -37.21 1.32
C GLY A 567 -17.92 -36.33 2.53
N THR A 568 -16.67 -36.28 2.93
CA THR A 568 -16.22 -35.46 4.06
C THR A 568 -16.08 -33.99 3.70
N VAL A 569 -15.98 -33.68 2.41
CA VAL A 569 -15.89 -32.32 1.88
C VAL A 569 -17.08 -32.08 0.93
N SER A 570 -17.80 -30.99 1.11
CA SER A 570 -18.90 -30.57 0.21
C SER A 570 -18.36 -30.14 -1.15
N THR A 571 -19.23 -30.15 -2.18
CA THR A 571 -18.89 -29.57 -3.49
C THR A 571 -18.62 -28.04 -3.38
N ASN A 572 -17.80 -27.54 -4.26
CA ASN A 572 -17.60 -26.09 -4.42
C ASN A 572 -18.32 -25.61 -5.69
N ASP A 573 -19.59 -25.25 -5.54
CA ASP A 573 -20.41 -24.82 -6.67
C ASP A 573 -19.94 -23.49 -7.27
N ALA A 574 -19.34 -22.62 -6.46
CA ALA A 574 -18.80 -21.34 -6.94
C ALA A 574 -17.62 -21.57 -7.91
N PHE A 575 -16.73 -22.50 -7.59
CA PHE A 575 -15.62 -22.89 -8.48
C PHE A 575 -16.16 -23.59 -9.74
N THR A 576 -17.12 -24.50 -9.60
CA THR A 576 -17.71 -25.19 -10.74
C THR A 576 -18.38 -24.23 -11.70
N LYS A 577 -19.08 -23.22 -11.19
CA LYS A 577 -19.78 -22.22 -11.98
C LYS A 577 -18.85 -21.47 -12.94
N ILE A 578 -17.64 -21.21 -12.53
CA ILE A 578 -16.63 -20.51 -13.35
C ILE A 578 -16.41 -21.23 -14.70
N PHE A 579 -16.34 -22.55 -14.68
CA PHE A 579 -16.06 -23.35 -15.88
C PHE A 579 -17.33 -23.79 -16.63
N LYS A 580 -18.54 -23.52 -16.13
CA LYS A 580 -19.80 -23.91 -16.75
C LYS A 580 -19.97 -23.35 -18.16
N ALA A 581 -19.34 -22.24 -18.50
CA ALA A 581 -19.35 -21.68 -19.84
C ALA A 581 -18.66 -22.57 -20.88
N PHE A 582 -17.87 -23.55 -20.46
CA PHE A 582 -17.29 -24.54 -21.37
C PHE A 582 -18.28 -25.60 -21.80
N ASP A 583 -19.38 -25.81 -21.08
CA ASP A 583 -20.39 -26.80 -21.46
C ASP A 583 -20.85 -26.62 -22.91
N GLY A 584 -21.13 -27.75 -23.53
CA GLY A 584 -21.58 -27.84 -24.92
C GLY A 584 -20.45 -28.11 -25.89
N VAL A 585 -20.70 -27.85 -27.17
CA VAL A 585 -19.77 -28.21 -28.26
C VAL A 585 -18.76 -27.12 -28.55
N LEU A 586 -17.53 -27.51 -28.70
CA LEU A 586 -16.43 -26.72 -29.23
C LEU A 586 -16.12 -27.23 -30.64
N THR A 587 -16.53 -26.48 -31.67
CA THR A 587 -16.35 -26.89 -33.07
C THR A 587 -15.00 -26.51 -33.60
N VAL A 588 -14.54 -27.27 -34.60
CA VAL A 588 -13.33 -26.95 -35.33
C VAL A 588 -13.48 -25.59 -36.02
N GLY A 589 -12.53 -24.68 -35.79
CA GLY A 589 -12.58 -23.31 -36.30
C GLY A 589 -13.74 -22.49 -35.77
N GLY A 590 -14.39 -22.99 -34.69
CA GLY A 590 -15.46 -22.29 -33.99
C GLY A 590 -14.97 -21.18 -33.06
N GLN A 591 -15.93 -20.57 -32.38
CA GLN A 591 -15.62 -19.51 -31.44
C GLN A 591 -14.90 -20.07 -30.20
N ILE A 592 -14.06 -19.24 -29.61
CA ILE A 592 -13.39 -19.52 -28.35
C ILE A 592 -14.46 -19.54 -27.24
N LYS A 593 -14.41 -20.54 -26.39
CA LYS A 593 -15.21 -20.56 -25.17
C LYS A 593 -14.38 -20.04 -24.01
N GLU A 594 -14.94 -19.14 -23.24
CA GLU A 594 -14.27 -18.54 -22.10
C GLU A 594 -15.01 -18.85 -20.80
N SER A 595 -14.26 -19.14 -19.75
CA SER A 595 -14.78 -19.27 -18.40
C SER A 595 -15.27 -17.91 -17.84
N GLU A 596 -15.95 -17.92 -16.70
CA GLU A 596 -16.08 -16.68 -15.93
C GLU A 596 -14.71 -16.19 -15.50
N GLN A 597 -14.61 -14.88 -15.26
CA GLN A 597 -13.36 -14.22 -14.87
C GLN A 597 -12.92 -14.66 -13.46
N LEU A 598 -11.66 -15.01 -13.35
CA LEU A 598 -10.97 -15.24 -12.09
C LEU A 598 -10.17 -14.00 -11.69
N LYS A 599 -10.17 -13.72 -10.41
CA LYS A 599 -9.47 -12.58 -9.83
C LYS A 599 -8.55 -12.98 -8.69
N LEU A 600 -7.60 -12.09 -8.41
CA LEU A 600 -6.60 -12.19 -7.36
C LEU A 600 -6.73 -11.04 -6.37
N SER A 601 -6.32 -11.28 -5.13
CA SER A 601 -6.05 -10.18 -4.20
C SER A 601 -4.77 -9.49 -4.62
N ALA A 602 -4.86 -8.22 -5.00
CA ALA A 602 -3.72 -7.43 -5.45
C ALA A 602 -3.77 -6.00 -4.92
N PHE A 603 -2.61 -5.42 -4.71
CA PHE A 603 -2.45 -4.05 -4.26
C PHE A 603 -1.23 -3.42 -4.93
N SER A 604 -1.37 -2.18 -5.39
CA SER A 604 -0.27 -1.41 -6.00
C SER A 604 -0.01 -0.14 -5.20
N ALA A 605 1.25 0.18 -4.99
CA ALA A 605 1.70 1.41 -4.37
C ALA A 605 2.81 2.05 -5.20
N GLY A 606 2.69 3.36 -5.48
CA GLY A 606 3.74 4.15 -6.09
C GLY A 606 4.60 4.80 -5.01
N LEU A 607 5.90 4.59 -5.05
CA LEU A 607 6.87 5.16 -4.14
C LEU A 607 7.73 6.17 -4.87
N GLU A 608 7.98 7.29 -4.25
CA GLU A 608 8.85 8.33 -4.81
C GLU A 608 10.30 8.07 -4.43
N ILE A 609 11.19 8.05 -5.41
CA ILE A 609 12.63 7.97 -5.25
C ILE A 609 13.30 9.12 -6.00
N TYR A 610 14.48 9.50 -5.56
CA TYR A 610 15.26 10.58 -6.13
C TYR A 610 16.63 10.08 -6.57
N ASP A 611 17.06 10.48 -7.75
CA ASP A 611 18.38 10.20 -8.27
C ASP A 611 19.44 11.20 -7.75
N SER A 612 20.69 11.04 -8.18
CA SER A 612 21.78 11.91 -7.76
C SER A 612 21.71 13.35 -8.27
N LEU A 613 20.86 13.62 -9.28
CA LEU A 613 20.56 14.97 -9.77
C LEU A 613 19.32 15.58 -9.11
N GLY A 614 18.61 14.78 -8.28
CA GLY A 614 17.37 15.19 -7.63
C GLY A 614 16.14 15.08 -8.50
N SER A 615 16.23 14.37 -9.63
CA SER A 615 15.05 14.07 -10.44
C SER A 615 14.21 13.04 -9.71
N LYS A 616 12.91 13.25 -9.72
CA LYS A 616 11.93 12.38 -9.10
C LYS A 616 11.58 11.23 -10.03
N HIS A 617 11.65 10.02 -9.54
CA HIS A 617 11.20 8.80 -10.22
C HIS A 617 10.14 8.10 -9.38
N THR A 618 9.27 7.36 -10.04
CA THR A 618 8.26 6.54 -9.35
C THR A 618 8.69 5.09 -9.39
N LEU A 619 8.84 4.50 -8.22
CA LEU A 619 9.02 3.07 -8.03
C LEU A 619 7.64 2.48 -7.74
N GLU A 620 7.07 1.73 -8.69
CA GLU A 620 5.81 1.05 -8.50
C GLU A 620 6.06 -0.32 -7.85
N VAL A 621 5.40 -0.58 -6.74
CA VAL A 621 5.43 -1.87 -6.06
C VAL A 621 4.04 -2.46 -6.08
N GLN A 622 3.91 -3.63 -6.70
CA GLN A 622 2.66 -4.36 -6.82
C GLN A 622 2.76 -5.65 -6.01
N PHE A 623 1.73 -5.93 -5.24
CA PHE A 623 1.62 -7.14 -4.43
C PHE A 623 0.45 -7.97 -4.92
N VAL A 624 0.64 -9.29 -5.07
CA VAL A 624 -0.42 -10.23 -5.43
C VAL A 624 -0.34 -11.45 -4.52
N LYS A 625 -1.46 -11.80 -3.92
CA LYS A 625 -1.56 -13.00 -3.09
C LYS A 625 -1.39 -14.23 -3.96
N GLN A 626 -0.42 -15.08 -3.62
CA GLN A 626 -0.09 -16.30 -4.35
C GLN A 626 -0.65 -17.54 -3.68
N SER A 627 -0.34 -17.72 -2.41
CA SER A 627 -0.68 -18.96 -1.70
C SER A 627 -0.87 -18.72 -0.20
N THR A 628 -1.43 -19.71 0.45
CA THR A 628 -1.39 -19.86 1.90
C THR A 628 -0.24 -20.79 2.26
N THR A 629 0.57 -20.42 3.24
CA THR A 629 1.69 -21.26 3.70
C THR A 629 1.19 -22.42 4.57
N GLN A 630 1.97 -23.48 4.69
CA GLN A 630 1.63 -24.64 5.55
C GLN A 630 1.39 -24.25 7.02
N ASP A 631 2.01 -23.18 7.48
CA ASP A 631 1.86 -22.65 8.83
C ASP A 631 0.62 -21.75 8.99
N GLY A 632 -0.24 -21.64 7.97
CA GLY A 632 -1.45 -20.83 7.97
C GLY A 632 -1.23 -19.35 7.69
N GLY A 633 -0.02 -18.95 7.32
CA GLY A 633 0.30 -17.60 6.86
C GLY A 633 -0.04 -17.37 5.38
N ASN A 634 0.33 -16.22 4.86
CA ASN A 634 0.10 -15.84 3.46
C ASN A 634 1.40 -15.51 2.75
N GLU A 635 1.51 -15.93 1.50
CA GLU A 635 2.60 -15.53 0.60
C GLU A 635 2.06 -14.62 -0.50
N TRP A 636 2.76 -13.51 -0.71
CA TRP A 636 2.45 -12.52 -1.72
C TRP A 636 3.63 -12.38 -2.67
N GLN A 637 3.37 -12.42 -3.95
CA GLN A 637 4.34 -12.02 -4.95
C GLN A 637 4.45 -10.50 -4.96
N MET A 638 5.66 -10.01 -5.08
CA MET A 638 5.95 -8.59 -5.14
C MET A 638 6.65 -8.28 -6.47
N ILE A 639 6.08 -7.38 -7.25
CA ILE A 639 6.68 -6.91 -8.50
C ILE A 639 7.05 -5.45 -8.29
N ILE A 640 8.32 -5.14 -8.48
CA ILE A 640 8.86 -3.80 -8.39
C ILE A 640 9.21 -3.35 -9.80
N ARG A 641 8.65 -2.22 -10.22
CA ARG A 641 8.83 -1.69 -11.56
C ARG A 641 9.20 -0.21 -11.54
N VAL A 642 10.04 0.20 -12.47
CA VAL A 642 10.29 1.61 -12.78
C VAL A 642 9.93 1.88 -14.24
N PRO A 643 9.45 3.08 -14.59
CA PRO A 643 9.23 3.46 -15.99
C PRO A 643 10.54 3.49 -16.77
N GLU A 644 10.49 3.05 -18.01
CA GLU A 644 11.62 3.21 -18.94
C GLU A 644 11.93 4.71 -19.14
N PRO A 645 13.20 5.08 -19.36
CA PRO A 645 14.40 4.24 -19.58
C PRO A 645 15.13 3.82 -18.31
N ALA A 646 14.57 4.01 -17.13
CA ALA A 646 15.22 3.64 -15.88
C ALA A 646 15.29 2.11 -15.71
N GLU A 647 16.34 1.65 -15.04
CA GLU A 647 16.64 0.23 -14.82
C GLU A 647 16.82 -0.07 -13.33
N ILE A 648 16.36 -1.24 -12.90
CA ILE A 648 16.54 -1.76 -11.53
C ILE A 648 17.06 -3.20 -11.52
N ASN A 649 16.94 -3.93 -12.62
CA ASN A 649 17.41 -5.31 -12.76
C ASN A 649 18.79 -5.34 -13.40
N THR A 650 19.81 -5.61 -12.60
CA THR A 650 21.22 -5.70 -13.03
C THR A 650 21.67 -7.13 -13.30
N THR A 651 20.81 -8.12 -13.18
CA THR A 651 21.16 -9.54 -13.32
C THR A 651 21.40 -9.96 -14.79
N GLY A 652 21.07 -9.12 -15.76
CA GLY A 652 21.16 -9.41 -17.20
C GLY A 652 20.13 -10.42 -17.71
N GLU A 653 19.18 -10.78 -16.90
CA GLU A 653 18.10 -11.71 -17.21
C GLU A 653 16.74 -11.04 -16.98
N GLY A 654 15.85 -11.12 -17.97
CA GLY A 654 14.54 -10.49 -17.94
C GLY A 654 14.56 -8.99 -18.26
N PRO A 655 13.43 -8.30 -18.10
CA PRO A 655 13.34 -6.86 -18.31
C PRO A 655 14.23 -6.09 -17.35
N THR A 656 14.92 -5.08 -17.82
CA THR A 656 15.86 -4.28 -17.00
C THR A 656 15.15 -3.40 -16.00
N ASN A 657 13.88 -3.07 -16.24
CA ASN A 657 13.06 -2.17 -15.43
C ASN A 657 12.16 -2.87 -14.41
N ILE A 658 12.25 -4.21 -14.28
CA ILE A 658 11.40 -5.02 -13.39
C ILE A 658 12.23 -5.93 -12.51
N ILE A 659 11.89 -6.01 -11.23
CA ILE A 659 12.38 -7.03 -10.30
C ILE A 659 11.17 -7.71 -9.65
N VAL A 660 11.22 -9.03 -9.53
CA VAL A 660 10.21 -9.81 -8.84
C VAL A 660 10.76 -10.29 -7.51
N GLY A 661 9.91 -10.28 -6.50
CA GLY A 661 10.21 -10.72 -5.15
C GLY A 661 9.02 -11.35 -4.47
N THR A 662 9.17 -11.62 -3.18
CA THR A 662 8.13 -12.20 -2.35
C THR A 662 8.01 -11.46 -1.03
N ALA A 663 6.79 -11.41 -0.48
CA ALA A 663 6.53 -10.99 0.89
C ALA A 663 5.73 -12.11 1.58
N ARG A 664 6.24 -12.61 2.71
CA ARG A 664 5.60 -13.66 3.50
C ARG A 664 5.12 -13.10 4.82
N PHE A 665 3.95 -13.55 5.24
CA PHE A 665 3.30 -13.15 6.47
C PHE A 665 3.03 -14.37 7.34
N ASN A 666 3.12 -14.20 8.64
CA ASN A 666 2.74 -15.18 9.63
C ASN A 666 1.21 -15.35 9.68
N ASN A 667 0.72 -16.36 10.40
CA ASN A 667 -0.71 -16.60 10.58
C ASN A 667 -1.44 -15.49 11.35
N ASP A 668 -0.71 -14.65 12.11
CA ASP A 668 -1.24 -13.47 12.79
C ASP A 668 -1.27 -12.20 11.91
N GLY A 669 -0.80 -12.31 10.67
CA GLY A 669 -0.72 -11.22 9.71
C GLY A 669 0.51 -10.32 9.83
N SER A 670 1.43 -10.60 10.77
CA SER A 670 2.71 -9.90 10.86
C SER A 670 3.66 -10.30 9.73
N LEU A 671 4.56 -9.39 9.34
CA LEU A 671 5.54 -9.65 8.30
C LEU A 671 6.55 -10.72 8.76
N ALA A 672 6.63 -11.85 8.03
CA ALA A 672 7.63 -12.87 8.31
C ALA A 672 8.97 -12.55 7.62
N ASN A 673 8.94 -12.33 6.33
CA ASN A 673 10.13 -12.00 5.51
C ASN A 673 9.71 -11.40 4.17
N TYR A 674 10.65 -10.72 3.49
CA TYR A 674 10.46 -10.25 2.13
C TYR A 674 11.78 -10.22 1.37
N THR A 675 11.70 -10.31 0.05
CA THR A 675 12.82 -10.22 -0.90
C THR A 675 12.35 -9.44 -2.14
N PRO A 676 13.23 -8.62 -2.77
CA PRO A 676 14.58 -8.25 -2.35
C PRO A 676 14.59 -7.25 -1.19
N LYS A 677 15.72 -7.15 -0.47
CA LYS A 677 15.94 -6.15 0.57
C LYS A 677 16.55 -4.86 0.03
N THR A 678 17.21 -4.95 -1.12
CA THR A 678 17.87 -3.83 -1.80
C THR A 678 17.66 -3.94 -3.30
N ILE A 679 17.57 -2.80 -3.97
CA ILE A 679 17.54 -2.69 -5.42
C ILE A 679 18.69 -1.78 -5.89
N ASN A 680 19.19 -2.01 -7.11
CA ASN A 680 20.18 -1.16 -7.77
C ASN A 680 19.46 -0.35 -8.86
N PHE A 681 19.31 0.93 -8.63
CA PHE A 681 18.57 1.81 -9.51
C PHE A 681 19.53 2.59 -10.43
N SER A 682 19.25 2.55 -11.73
CA SER A 682 19.95 3.31 -12.76
C SER A 682 18.93 4.14 -13.55
N PRO A 683 18.92 5.47 -13.39
CA PRO A 683 17.87 6.30 -13.99
C PRO A 683 18.04 6.54 -15.49
N ASN A 684 19.25 6.34 -16.04
CA ASN A 684 19.58 6.53 -17.47
C ASN A 684 19.26 7.93 -18.04
N ASN A 685 19.23 8.95 -17.17
CA ASN A 685 18.97 10.35 -17.52
C ASN A 685 20.21 11.26 -17.34
N GLY A 686 21.39 10.66 -17.21
CA GLY A 686 22.65 11.36 -16.92
C GLY A 686 23.02 11.42 -15.44
N ALA A 687 22.17 10.94 -14.54
CA ALA A 687 22.50 10.75 -13.13
C ALA A 687 23.40 9.52 -12.92
N ALA A 688 23.99 9.42 -11.73
CA ALA A 688 24.89 8.33 -11.40
C ALA A 688 24.14 6.97 -11.46
N PRO A 689 24.68 5.98 -12.18
CA PRO A 689 24.08 4.64 -12.26
C PRO A 689 24.32 3.83 -10.99
N ASN A 690 23.64 2.69 -10.87
CA ASN A 690 23.79 1.71 -9.79
C ASN A 690 23.60 2.29 -8.38
N GLN A 691 22.64 3.19 -8.23
CA GLN A 691 22.24 3.71 -6.94
C GLN A 691 21.61 2.59 -6.12
N GLN A 692 22.25 2.21 -5.02
CA GLN A 692 21.70 1.20 -4.12
C GLN A 692 20.63 1.83 -3.23
N ILE A 693 19.43 1.24 -3.27
CA ILE A 693 18.27 1.65 -2.46
C ILE A 693 17.83 0.47 -1.60
N LYS A 694 17.84 0.67 -0.30
CA LYS A 694 17.32 -0.29 0.67
C LYS A 694 15.79 -0.17 0.72
N LEU A 695 15.10 -1.30 0.61
CA LEU A 695 13.67 -1.39 0.81
C LEU A 695 13.39 -1.71 2.28
N SER A 696 12.63 -0.88 2.95
CA SER A 696 12.29 -1.03 4.37
C SER A 696 10.79 -1.26 4.51
N PHE A 697 10.39 -2.52 4.43
CA PHE A 697 8.98 -2.93 4.44
C PHE A 697 8.50 -3.44 5.80
N GLY A 698 9.33 -3.31 6.81
CA GLY A 698 9.03 -3.68 8.19
C GLY A 698 10.02 -4.68 8.78
N THR A 699 9.88 -4.88 10.08
CA THR A 699 10.71 -5.81 10.86
C THR A 699 10.02 -7.18 10.94
N SER A 700 10.77 -8.27 10.77
CA SER A 700 10.25 -9.63 10.88
C SER A 700 9.58 -9.88 12.24
N GLY A 701 8.36 -10.43 12.22
CA GLY A 701 7.55 -10.67 13.41
C GLY A 701 6.88 -9.42 13.99
N SER A 702 6.85 -8.31 13.25
CA SER A 702 6.32 -7.03 13.70
C SER A 702 5.25 -6.49 12.75
N ASN A 703 4.46 -5.54 13.22
CA ASN A 703 3.43 -4.84 12.44
C ASN A 703 3.84 -3.39 12.12
N ASP A 704 5.14 -3.11 12.08
CA ASP A 704 5.70 -1.76 11.88
C ASP A 704 5.79 -1.33 10.41
N GLY A 705 5.52 -2.22 9.47
CA GLY A 705 5.59 -2.00 8.04
C GLY A 705 4.42 -2.59 7.26
N LEU A 706 4.69 -3.61 6.45
CA LEU A 706 3.65 -4.39 5.77
C LEU A 706 2.95 -5.32 6.75
N VAL A 707 1.64 -5.39 6.63
CA VAL A 707 0.79 -6.34 7.36
C VAL A 707 -0.20 -6.98 6.41
N SER A 708 -0.68 -8.19 6.72
CA SER A 708 -1.68 -8.88 5.93
C SER A 708 -2.87 -9.23 6.81
N SER A 709 -3.98 -8.52 6.65
CA SER A 709 -5.18 -8.70 7.47
C SER A 709 -6.45 -8.79 6.64
N ASN A 710 -7.59 -9.09 7.26
CA ASN A 710 -8.91 -9.11 6.61
C ASN A 710 -9.51 -7.70 6.43
N SER A 711 -8.69 -6.66 6.40
CA SER A 711 -9.12 -5.28 6.13
C SER A 711 -8.75 -4.89 4.69
N ALA A 712 -9.39 -3.86 4.17
CA ALA A 712 -9.09 -3.35 2.83
C ALA A 712 -7.60 -3.04 2.65
N SER A 713 -7.07 -3.34 1.46
CA SER A 713 -5.69 -3.00 1.13
C SER A 713 -5.53 -1.48 1.09
N THR A 714 -4.64 -0.96 1.90
CA THR A 714 -4.40 0.49 2.02
C THR A 714 -2.93 0.79 2.25
N LEU A 715 -2.45 1.86 1.63
CA LEU A 715 -1.16 2.47 1.95
C LEU A 715 -1.34 3.43 3.13
N THR A 716 -0.73 3.14 4.27
CA THR A 716 -0.85 3.97 5.48
C THR A 716 0.33 4.92 5.66
N GLY A 717 1.44 4.66 5.00
CA GLY A 717 2.59 5.55 5.04
C GLY A 717 3.69 5.15 4.07
N GLN A 718 4.39 6.18 3.60
CA GLN A 718 5.62 6.01 2.82
C GLN A 718 6.64 7.05 3.27
N ALA A 719 7.90 6.71 3.18
CA ALA A 719 9.00 7.62 3.48
C ALA A 719 10.19 7.34 2.57
N THR A 720 10.87 8.41 2.19
CA THR A 720 12.16 8.34 1.50
C THR A 720 13.10 9.38 2.10
N ASP A 721 14.38 9.07 2.15
CA ASP A 721 15.45 9.96 2.61
C ASP A 721 15.92 10.91 1.50
N GLY A 722 15.66 10.58 0.22
CA GLY A 722 16.00 11.42 -0.91
C GLY A 722 15.10 12.66 -1.05
N TYR A 723 15.63 13.68 -1.71
CA TYR A 723 14.91 14.91 -2.03
C TYR A 723 15.53 15.64 -3.21
N THR A 724 14.74 16.44 -3.90
CA THR A 724 15.22 17.36 -4.92
C THR A 724 15.92 18.57 -4.30
N SER A 725 16.76 19.24 -5.06
CA SER A 725 17.40 20.50 -4.65
C SER A 725 16.33 21.55 -4.29
N GLY A 726 16.70 22.48 -3.42
CA GLY A 726 15.78 23.53 -2.99
C GLY A 726 16.48 24.79 -2.55
N ASN A 727 15.81 25.94 -2.71
CA ASN A 727 16.28 27.23 -2.23
C ASN A 727 15.63 27.51 -0.87
N LEU A 728 16.37 28.18 0.00
CA LEU A 728 15.86 28.67 1.28
C LEU A 728 14.70 29.64 1.05
N LYS A 729 13.63 29.48 1.81
CA LYS A 729 12.54 30.46 1.89
C LYS A 729 12.88 31.48 2.98
N PRO A 730 13.16 32.75 2.65
CA PRO A 730 13.61 33.73 3.64
C PRO A 730 12.63 33.95 4.79
N ASP A 731 11.33 33.88 4.52
CA ASP A 731 10.26 34.13 5.50
C ASP A 731 9.93 32.88 6.39
N ALA A 732 10.54 31.75 6.08
CA ALA A 732 10.25 30.48 6.75
C ALA A 732 11.37 30.04 7.71
N ILE A 733 12.15 31.00 8.22
CA ILE A 733 13.18 30.76 9.22
C ILE A 733 12.55 30.80 10.61
N ARG A 734 12.86 29.80 11.44
CA ARG A 734 12.39 29.70 12.82
C ARG A 734 13.48 29.16 13.74
N VAL A 735 13.38 29.49 14.99
CA VAL A 735 14.31 28.95 16.02
C VAL A 735 13.57 27.89 16.83
N ASP A 736 14.21 26.79 17.17
CA ASP A 736 13.68 25.75 18.05
C ASP A 736 14.12 25.93 19.53
N ASP A 737 13.56 25.12 20.43
CA ASP A 737 13.83 25.17 21.86
C ASP A 737 15.26 24.81 22.24
N LYS A 738 16.02 24.21 21.33
CA LYS A 738 17.44 23.89 21.48
C LYS A 738 18.37 24.96 20.87
N GLY A 739 17.80 26.02 20.33
CA GLY A 739 18.52 27.12 19.70
C GLY A 739 18.97 26.82 18.29
N ASN A 740 18.47 25.76 17.63
CA ASN A 740 18.73 25.57 16.21
C ASN A 740 17.88 26.51 15.39
N ILE A 741 18.49 27.18 14.45
CA ILE A 741 17.80 27.99 13.44
C ILE A 741 17.44 27.06 12.29
N LEU A 742 16.15 26.80 12.14
CA LEU A 742 15.59 25.92 11.12
C LEU A 742 15.19 26.75 9.91
N GLY A 743 15.69 26.39 8.74
CA GLY A 743 15.30 26.95 7.46
C GLY A 743 14.40 25.96 6.70
N GLU A 744 13.25 26.41 6.21
CA GLU A 744 12.43 25.64 5.29
C GLU A 744 12.82 25.99 3.85
N PHE A 745 12.98 24.93 3.04
CA PHE A 745 13.38 25.04 1.65
C PHE A 745 12.20 24.85 0.69
N THR A 746 12.35 25.28 -0.55
CA THR A 746 11.29 25.18 -1.57
C THR A 746 10.86 23.75 -1.88
N ASN A 747 11.71 22.76 -1.57
CA ASN A 747 11.39 21.34 -1.70
C ASN A 747 10.63 20.76 -0.49
N GLY A 748 10.20 21.62 0.46
CA GLY A 748 9.46 21.22 1.66
C GLY A 748 10.29 20.58 2.77
N LYS A 749 11.61 20.49 2.60
CA LYS A 749 12.50 19.99 3.65
C LYS A 749 12.88 21.13 4.60
N THR A 750 13.08 20.76 5.86
CA THR A 750 13.53 21.70 6.91
C THR A 750 14.85 21.19 7.46
N PHE A 751 15.86 22.05 7.46
CA PHE A 751 17.18 21.76 8.00
C PHE A 751 17.59 22.79 9.05
N ALA A 752 18.38 22.38 10.03
CA ALA A 752 19.05 23.29 10.95
C ALA A 752 20.22 23.95 10.21
N VAL A 753 20.09 25.23 9.88
CA VAL A 753 21.11 25.97 9.12
C VAL A 753 22.15 26.63 10.01
N ALA A 754 21.82 26.91 11.26
CA ALA A 754 22.73 27.41 12.28
C ALA A 754 22.20 27.07 13.68
N LYS A 755 23.02 27.28 14.71
CA LYS A 755 22.65 27.10 16.12
C LYS A 755 23.14 28.27 16.94
N ILE A 756 22.28 28.88 17.73
CA ILE A 756 22.60 29.99 18.61
C ILE A 756 23.44 29.49 19.78
N ALA A 757 24.56 30.14 20.05
CA ALA A 757 25.38 29.87 21.22
C ALA A 757 24.86 30.63 22.43
N MET A 758 24.80 29.96 23.57
CA MET A 758 24.54 30.57 24.86
C MET A 758 25.83 30.74 25.66
N ALA A 759 25.85 31.79 26.42
CA ALA A 759 26.94 32.11 27.33
C ALA A 759 26.48 32.13 28.78
N SER A 760 27.37 31.77 29.68
CA SER A 760 27.22 31.99 31.12
C SER A 760 28.54 32.54 31.67
N VAL A 761 28.47 33.27 32.77
CA VAL A 761 29.60 33.77 33.50
C VAL A 761 29.50 33.34 34.98
N ALA A 762 30.62 33.28 35.66
CA ALA A 762 30.66 32.84 37.06
C ALA A 762 29.93 33.83 38.01
N ASN A 763 29.97 35.13 37.70
CA ASN A 763 29.30 36.15 38.48
C ASN A 763 28.58 37.17 37.56
N ASN A 764 27.24 37.01 37.47
CA ASN A 764 26.37 37.90 36.67
C ASN A 764 26.42 39.35 37.14
N SER A 765 26.54 39.55 38.45
CA SER A 765 26.58 40.90 39.03
C SER A 765 27.85 41.69 38.72
N GLY A 766 28.89 41.02 38.24
CA GLY A 766 30.14 41.63 37.82
C GLY A 766 30.15 42.11 36.36
N LEU A 767 29.07 41.92 35.61
CA LEU A 767 28.94 42.40 34.24
C LEU A 767 28.73 43.90 34.18
N GLU A 768 29.41 44.55 33.19
CA GLU A 768 29.30 45.99 32.91
C GLU A 768 28.29 46.23 31.78
N GLU A 769 27.31 47.10 31.96
CA GLU A 769 26.41 47.50 30.88
C GLU A 769 27.00 48.60 30.05
N ILE A 770 26.99 48.44 28.74
CA ILE A 770 27.48 49.39 27.75
C ILE A 770 26.40 50.13 26.96
N GLY A 771 25.12 49.90 27.32
CA GLY A 771 23.96 50.44 26.66
C GLY A 771 23.32 49.42 25.70
N GLY A 772 22.04 49.65 25.30
CA GLY A 772 21.30 48.74 24.39
C GLY A 772 21.06 47.34 24.95
N ASN A 773 21.00 47.17 26.27
CA ASN A 773 20.89 45.85 26.97
C ASN A 773 22.06 44.91 26.68
N LEU A 774 23.26 45.48 26.35
CA LEU A 774 24.48 44.74 26.13
C LEU A 774 25.35 44.79 27.41
N PHE A 775 25.91 43.64 27.73
CA PHE A 775 26.79 43.46 28.86
C PHE A 775 28.18 43.04 28.38
N LYS A 776 29.20 43.66 28.95
CA LYS A 776 30.59 43.35 28.78
C LYS A 776 31.12 42.60 29.99
N VAL A 777 31.97 41.63 29.78
CA VAL A 777 32.66 40.93 30.86
C VAL A 777 33.72 41.80 31.49
N THR A 778 33.86 41.68 32.79
CA THR A 778 34.90 42.35 33.59
C THR A 778 35.75 41.33 34.34
N ALA A 779 36.79 41.81 34.99
CA ALA A 779 37.65 40.94 35.83
C ALA A 779 36.84 40.22 36.93
N ASN A 780 35.74 40.84 37.41
CA ASN A 780 34.91 40.28 38.47
C ASN A 780 33.76 39.37 37.98
N SER A 781 33.43 39.42 36.72
CA SER A 781 32.41 38.52 36.14
C SER A 781 32.96 37.12 35.84
N GLY A 782 34.27 37.02 35.66
CA GLY A 782 34.91 35.81 35.18
C GLY A 782 34.86 35.70 33.63
N ALA A 783 35.44 34.62 33.10
CA ALA A 783 35.45 34.34 31.66
C ALA A 783 34.10 33.86 31.18
N ILE A 784 33.79 34.13 29.91
CA ILE A 784 32.59 33.62 29.24
C ILE A 784 32.74 32.10 29.05
N VAL A 785 31.78 31.36 29.56
CA VAL A 785 31.64 29.90 29.31
C VAL A 785 30.53 29.69 28.26
N VAL A 786 30.95 29.27 27.10
CA VAL A 786 30.06 29.07 25.95
C VAL A 786 29.54 27.64 25.88
N GLY A 787 28.32 27.44 25.39
CA GLY A 787 27.76 26.12 25.11
C GLY A 787 26.32 26.20 24.59
N GLU A 788 25.74 25.05 24.52
CA GLU A 788 24.35 24.91 24.00
C GLU A 788 23.31 25.24 25.08
N ALA A 789 22.10 25.56 24.62
CA ALA A 789 20.93 25.69 25.47
C ALA A 789 20.63 24.40 26.24
N GLY A 790 20.18 24.51 27.48
CA GLY A 790 19.84 23.37 28.35
C GLY A 790 21.05 22.56 28.86
N THR A 791 22.29 23.00 28.62
CA THR A 791 23.50 22.28 29.05
C THR A 791 24.34 23.11 30.01
N GLY A 792 25.07 22.45 30.95
CA GLY A 792 26.03 23.13 31.82
C GLY A 792 25.42 24.24 32.69
N GLY A 793 24.19 24.11 33.15
CA GLY A 793 23.46 25.10 33.96
C GLY A 793 22.90 26.28 33.16
N ARG A 794 23.02 26.30 31.84
CA ARG A 794 22.35 27.28 30.97
C ARG A 794 20.89 26.90 30.77
N GLY A 795 20.03 27.93 30.72
CA GLY A 795 18.59 27.77 30.50
C GLY A 795 18.26 27.22 29.10
N GLU A 796 17.01 26.86 28.94
CA GLU A 796 16.44 26.46 27.65
C GLU A 796 15.98 27.69 26.87
N MET A 797 15.86 27.58 25.55
CA MET A 797 15.28 28.64 24.73
C MET A 797 13.79 28.43 24.61
N LYS A 798 13.04 29.52 24.62
CA LYS A 798 11.61 29.55 24.31
C LYS A 798 11.40 30.34 23.03
N THR A 799 10.83 29.67 22.04
CA THR A 799 10.65 30.21 20.71
C THR A 799 9.43 31.12 20.62
N SER A 800 9.43 32.05 19.64
CA SER A 800 8.35 32.99 19.42
C SER A 800 7.98 33.73 20.71
N ALA A 801 8.96 34.09 21.50
CA ALA A 801 8.79 34.74 22.79
C ALA A 801 9.94 35.68 23.09
N LEU A 802 9.68 36.72 23.88
CA LEU A 802 10.67 37.68 24.36
C LEU A 802 10.63 37.77 25.86
N GLU A 803 11.77 37.97 26.47
CA GLU A 803 11.89 38.26 27.89
C GLU A 803 11.62 39.74 28.10
N MET A 804 10.61 40.03 28.92
CA MET A 804 10.29 41.42 29.30
C MET A 804 11.18 41.85 30.48
N SER A 805 11.15 43.13 30.77
CA SER A 805 11.79 43.68 31.95
C SER A 805 11.36 42.92 33.22
N ASN A 806 12.28 42.69 34.13
CA ASN A 806 11.98 42.16 35.48
C ASN A 806 11.64 43.24 36.48
N VAL A 807 11.41 44.46 36.03
CA VAL A 807 10.99 45.59 36.88
C VAL A 807 9.53 45.47 37.26
N ASP A 808 9.25 45.47 38.55
CA ASP A 808 7.91 45.64 39.09
C ASP A 808 7.60 47.13 39.30
N LEU A 809 6.71 47.66 38.45
CA LEU A 809 6.36 49.09 38.47
C LEU A 809 5.79 49.54 39.83
N SER A 810 4.96 48.69 40.47
CA SER A 810 4.32 49.06 41.75
C SER A 810 5.37 49.13 42.88
N ARG A 811 6.30 48.19 42.89
CA ARG A 811 7.42 48.14 43.80
C ARG A 811 8.35 49.34 43.56
N SER A 812 8.76 49.57 42.31
CA SER A 812 9.65 50.66 41.93
C SER A 812 9.08 52.04 42.24
N LEU A 813 7.79 52.27 42.00
CA LEU A 813 7.12 53.50 42.41
C LEU A 813 7.11 53.69 43.94
N THR A 814 6.90 52.59 44.69
CA THR A 814 6.93 52.64 46.15
C THR A 814 8.35 52.95 46.66
N GLU A 815 9.38 52.29 46.11
CA GLU A 815 10.78 52.55 46.46
C GLU A 815 11.17 54.00 46.09
N LEU A 816 10.74 54.52 44.95
CA LEU A 816 10.94 55.91 44.56
C LEU A 816 10.37 56.89 45.57
N ILE A 817 9.14 56.65 46.07
CA ILE A 817 8.50 57.49 47.11
C ILE A 817 9.32 57.41 48.40
N ILE A 818 9.81 56.22 48.82
CA ILE A 818 10.66 56.06 50.01
C ILE A 818 11.95 56.87 49.87
N ILE A 819 12.62 56.74 48.71
CA ILE A 819 13.85 57.40 48.37
C ILE A 819 13.64 59.00 48.38
N GLN A 820 12.54 59.44 47.76
CA GLN A 820 12.17 60.83 47.76
C GLN A 820 11.94 61.36 49.21
N ARG A 821 11.24 60.60 50.04
CA ARG A 821 11.04 60.96 51.49
C ARG A 821 12.37 60.96 52.23
N GLY A 822 13.25 59.98 51.96
CA GLY A 822 14.60 59.93 52.51
C GLY A 822 15.44 61.17 52.09
N TYR A 823 15.34 61.59 50.85
CA TYR A 823 15.97 62.76 50.27
C TYR A 823 15.46 64.06 51.02
N GLN A 824 14.11 64.15 51.11
CA GLN A 824 13.46 65.30 51.82
C GLN A 824 13.85 65.33 53.27
N ALA A 825 13.94 64.20 54.02
CA ALA A 825 14.35 64.09 55.38
C ALA A 825 15.81 64.57 55.58
N ASN A 826 16.73 64.11 54.73
CA ASN A 826 18.11 64.54 54.73
C ASN A 826 18.25 66.03 54.44
N SER A 827 17.47 66.61 53.52
CA SER A 827 17.41 68.08 53.21
C SER A 827 16.94 68.83 54.40
N LYS A 828 15.89 68.30 55.10
CA LYS A 828 15.40 68.97 56.33
C LYS A 828 16.43 68.94 57.43
N THR A 829 17.24 67.80 57.55
CA THR A 829 18.33 67.71 58.54
C THR A 829 19.37 68.84 58.24
N ILE A 830 19.71 69.08 57.01
CA ILE A 830 20.65 70.13 56.59
C ILE A 830 20.08 71.52 56.96
N SER A 831 18.83 71.80 56.54
CA SER A 831 18.24 73.14 56.85
C SER A 831 18.08 73.39 58.35
N THR A 832 17.72 72.38 59.11
CA THR A 832 17.64 72.43 60.54
C THR A 832 19.02 72.65 61.21
N SER A 833 20.03 72.02 60.72
CA SER A 833 21.42 72.15 61.15
C SER A 833 21.94 73.53 60.82
N ASP A 834 21.57 74.09 59.64
CA ASP A 834 21.93 75.45 59.22
C ASP A 834 21.23 76.52 60.15
N GLN A 835 19.94 76.30 60.37
CA GLN A 835 19.19 77.23 61.34
C GLN A 835 19.82 77.17 62.72
N MET A 836 20.22 76.03 63.24
CA MET A 836 20.88 75.91 64.52
C MET A 836 22.29 76.52 64.46
N LEU A 837 22.99 76.58 63.41
CA LEU A 837 24.28 77.25 63.17
C LEU A 837 24.03 78.75 63.15
N GLN A 838 23.03 79.22 62.43
CA GLN A 838 22.67 80.69 62.40
C GLN A 838 22.27 81.19 63.85
N THR A 839 21.46 80.41 64.53
CA THR A 839 21.08 80.71 65.89
C THR A 839 22.32 80.75 66.81
N LEU A 840 23.24 79.86 66.65
CA LEU A 840 24.49 79.87 67.44
C LEU A 840 25.37 81.00 67.12
N ILE A 841 25.43 81.41 65.86
CA ILE A 841 26.17 82.67 65.46
C ILE A 841 25.50 83.91 66.07
N GLN A 842 24.16 83.93 66.05
CA GLN A 842 23.39 85.04 66.68
C GLN A 842 23.56 85.12 68.22
N LEU A 843 23.76 83.94 68.93
CA LEU A 843 24.03 83.89 70.32
C LEU A 843 25.44 84.37 70.71
N LYS A 844 26.36 84.44 69.68
CA LYS A 844 27.77 84.87 69.89
C LYS A 844 27.96 86.40 69.66
N GLN A 845 26.91 87.06 69.13
CA GLN A 845 26.88 88.53 69.09
C GLN A 845 26.27 89.10 70.34
#